data_65b49c1f665c7988aac8a27e5d46f4d6
#
_entry.id   65b49c1f665c7988aac8a27e5d46f4d6
#
_cell.length_a   1.000
_cell.length_b   1.000
_cell.length_c   1.000
_cell.angle_alpha   90.00
_cell.angle_beta   90.00
_cell.angle_gamma   90.00
#
_symmetry.space_group_name_H-M   'P 1'
#
loop_
_entity.id
_entity.type
_entity.pdbx_description
1 polymer ?
#
loop_
_entity_poly.entity_id
_entity_poly.type
_entity_poly.pdbx_seq_one_letter_code
_entity_poly.pdbx_strand_id
1 'polypeptide(L)'
;MRIFSSLWIAGVLLVAGRLGLAAQTGPLPAQTAAPAHPTSVQPVAGQVQLADNPVADPKAVVTFGNARFTILTPQLIRMEWSATGKFEDHASLVFIDRRLPVPKYTTSTVKLGGVHVLEIKTAALSLHYVITDGLTVDKTAFGPDNLNIAVPMGDGNASWRPGQTDHANLQGTTRTLDGARGSKTQQPIEPGLISREGWVVVDDSAWPLFDSTDFQFANGEKSPWPWAMARPANEAPGKYTDWYFFGYGHDYKQALSDFVKVAGRIPLPPRFAFGVWWSRYWAYSDQELDELVRGFRENDTPLDVLVIDMDWHLSQEQLKAMGAKDQSGYQLGWTGYTWNKILFPDPDAFLKNVRDEGLKTTMNLHPASGIQPWEAAYPAMARTMGIDPETGKYVPFDPTDKTWATNYFDLVLHPLEKQGVDFWWLDWQQQPLMTKVAGLTNTWWLNYLHFTDQQREGKRPLLFHRWGGLGNHRYQIGFSGDTISVWESLAFQPWFTATAANVGYAYWSHDIGGHMPGAVDPELYTRWVQFGAFSPILRTHTTKNPDAERRIWAYPEPYASVLRSAFQLREAMEPYLYTEARRTYDTGVAFLRPLYYDWPEDDAAYTSKGEYLFGDQMLVSPVTAATDKISGLATEQIWLPKGDWIEWPTGRHFAGPVNVKRSFTIAQIPVYVKAGAIIPMQSPMLHTSEKPVDPLILNVWPLAPGSSSSYSVYEDSGASVEYQKGVFARTPIKAAQTADPLRVEIGPVEGSYPGMLKTRGYELRLPADWPPVSVTVNGKALKPVKPGQTGGWTFEGNTLTTVISVPAESTAAKVVVEVRRAKGSAARRSELDGFAGKMTFVRGAYDAMQQTGPVAGPSLALIGAMQSGDRLSYYPEKIDGELAHFQEALKQAQMDLAALDKEFEKRLSDTSRRIGGSALAPADVESEKQKRRDALHRAEALLAEAAK
;
A
#
# COMPACT_ATOMS: atom_id res chain seq x y z
N MET A 1 47.33 -13.24 18.36
CA MET A 1 48.66 -12.75 18.73
C MET A 1 48.59 -11.23 18.75
N ARG A 2 48.64 -10.66 19.96
CA ARG A 2 49.06 -9.32 20.43
C ARG A 2 48.52 -8.09 19.68
N ILE A 3 47.62 -7.26 20.31
CA ILE A 3 47.70 -6.41 21.51
C ILE A 3 48.36 -5.07 21.22
N PHE A 4 47.64 -3.96 21.49
CA PHE A 4 47.85 -2.71 22.24
C PHE A 4 47.07 -1.56 21.56
N SER A 5 46.04 -0.97 22.12
CA SER A 5 45.79 -0.11 23.29
C SER A 5 46.55 1.22 23.32
N SER A 6 45.78 2.31 23.47
CA SER A 6 45.90 3.44 24.42
C SER A 6 45.04 4.61 24.00
N LEU A 7 43.96 4.92 24.71
CA LEU A 7 43.71 5.97 25.69
C LEU A 7 44.58 7.24 25.62
N TRP A 8 43.88 8.42 25.58
CA TRP A 8 44.13 9.55 26.43
C TRP A 8 42.89 10.41 26.68
N ILE A 9 42.75 10.79 27.95
CA ILE A 9 41.71 11.52 28.68
C ILE A 9 42.20 12.96 28.96
N ALA A 10 41.20 13.78 29.25
CA ALA A 10 41.25 15.05 30.04
C ALA A 10 40.83 16.28 29.19
N GLY A 11 39.95 17.20 29.59
CA GLY A 11 39.37 17.44 30.89
C GLY A 11 39.17 18.95 31.09
N VAL A 12 38.03 19.35 31.66
CA VAL A 12 37.81 20.48 32.59
C VAL A 12 37.77 21.89 31.98
N LEU A 13 36.83 22.79 32.21
CA LEU A 13 36.24 23.34 33.43
C LEU A 13 35.07 24.32 33.16
N LEU A 14 34.13 24.34 34.08
CA LEU A 14 33.05 25.29 34.33
C LEU A 14 33.52 26.75 34.51
N VAL A 15 32.67 27.70 34.07
CA VAL A 15 32.46 28.95 34.83
C VAL A 15 30.98 29.32 34.82
N ALA A 16 30.40 29.38 36.01
CA ALA A 16 29.07 29.89 36.27
C ALA A 16 29.09 31.42 36.40
N GLY A 17 28.11 32.06 35.81
CA GLY A 17 27.85 33.50 36.02
C GLY A 17 26.35 33.72 36.18
N ARG A 18 25.89 33.89 37.43
CA ARG A 18 24.54 34.37 37.75
C ARG A 18 24.50 35.90 37.53
N LEU A 19 23.43 36.34 36.83
CA LEU A 19 22.91 37.69 37.04
C LEU A 19 21.39 37.62 36.80
N GLY A 20 20.66 37.91 37.89
CA GLY A 20 19.21 38.04 37.86
C GLY A 20 18.81 39.42 37.36
N LEU A 21 17.66 39.49 36.68
CA LEU A 21 16.89 40.73 36.61
C LEU A 21 15.40 40.43 36.41
N ALA A 22 14.64 41.09 37.25
CA ALA A 22 13.21 41.33 37.38
C ALA A 22 12.27 41.00 36.24
N ALA A 23 11.16 40.37 36.64
CA ALA A 23 9.92 40.21 35.88
C ALA A 23 9.28 41.57 35.54
N GLN A 24 8.99 41.83 34.29
CA GLN A 24 7.96 42.75 33.85
C GLN A 24 6.88 41.95 33.08
N THR A 25 5.69 41.93 33.65
CA THR A 25 4.48 41.42 33.04
C THR A 25 3.95 42.44 32.02
N GLY A 26 4.16 42.17 30.73
CA GLY A 26 3.44 42.80 29.63
C GLY A 26 2.59 41.78 28.93
N PRO A 27 1.43 42.15 28.30
CA PRO A 27 0.56 41.18 27.65
C PRO A 27 1.26 40.60 26.43
N LEU A 28 1.17 39.26 26.28
CA LEU A 28 1.62 38.49 25.13
C LEU A 28 0.95 39.04 23.87
N PRO A 29 1.67 39.28 22.78
CA PRO A 29 1.09 39.59 21.50
C PRO A 29 0.33 38.34 21.00
N ALA A 30 -0.83 38.57 20.38
CA ALA A 30 -1.65 37.54 19.73
C ALA A 30 -0.77 36.68 18.79
N GLN A 31 -0.80 35.39 18.99
CA GLN A 31 -0.19 34.44 18.08
C GLN A 31 -0.77 34.66 16.69
N THR A 32 0.03 35.18 15.78
CA THR A 32 -0.25 35.11 14.36
C THR A 32 -0.33 33.63 14.00
N ALA A 33 -1.47 33.23 13.41
CA ALA A 33 -1.68 31.90 12.87
C ALA A 33 -0.46 31.48 12.03
N ALA A 34 0.14 30.35 12.36
CA ALA A 34 1.18 29.74 11.54
C ALA A 34 0.67 29.61 10.10
N PRO A 35 1.54 29.84 9.08
CA PRO A 35 1.12 29.66 7.70
C PRO A 35 0.60 28.25 7.55
N ALA A 36 -0.62 28.13 7.03
CA ALA A 36 -1.22 26.85 6.67
C ALA A 36 -0.24 26.12 5.75
N HIS A 37 0.27 24.97 6.19
CA HIS A 37 1.01 24.09 5.30
C HIS A 37 0.16 23.87 4.04
N PRO A 38 0.75 23.87 2.83
CA PRO A 38 0.00 23.54 1.62
C PRO A 38 -0.42 22.08 1.68
N THR A 39 -1.54 21.84 2.36
CA THR A 39 -2.21 20.56 2.44
C THR A 39 -3.07 20.41 1.20
N SER A 40 -2.61 19.72 0.27
CA SER A 40 -3.23 19.20 -0.95
C SER A 40 -2.57 19.76 -2.21
N VAL A 41 -1.82 18.88 -2.86
CA VAL A 41 -1.69 18.97 -4.32
C VAL A 41 -3.12 18.94 -4.84
N GLN A 42 -3.61 20.07 -5.36
CA GLN A 42 -4.94 20.17 -5.95
C GLN A 42 -4.99 19.15 -7.10
N PRO A 43 -6.01 18.28 -7.18
CA PRO A 43 -6.19 17.44 -8.35
C PRO A 43 -6.24 18.36 -9.56
N VAL A 44 -5.40 18.13 -10.55
CA VAL A 44 -5.49 18.84 -11.83
C VAL A 44 -6.80 18.41 -12.45
N ALA A 45 -7.81 19.28 -12.38
CA ALA A 45 -9.14 19.00 -12.90
C ALA A 45 -9.05 18.70 -14.40
N GLY A 46 -9.54 17.51 -14.80
CA GLY A 46 -10.00 17.27 -16.16
C GLY A 46 -8.97 17.22 -17.28
N GLN A 47 -7.70 16.87 -17.02
CA GLN A 47 -6.78 16.60 -18.13
C GLN A 47 -7.03 15.18 -18.66
N VAL A 48 -7.68 15.12 -19.82
CA VAL A 48 -7.54 14.01 -20.77
C VAL A 48 -6.05 13.72 -20.91
N GLN A 49 -5.66 12.44 -20.84
CA GLN A 49 -4.26 12.05 -21.10
C GLN A 49 -3.94 12.55 -22.53
N LEU A 50 -3.18 13.63 -22.63
CA LEU A 50 -2.63 14.07 -23.89
C LEU A 50 -1.71 12.94 -24.39
N ALA A 51 -1.72 12.64 -25.67
CA ALA A 51 -0.77 11.71 -26.27
C ALA A 51 0.64 12.11 -25.84
N ASP A 52 1.42 11.13 -25.35
CA ASP A 52 2.78 11.35 -24.88
C ASP A 52 3.57 12.10 -25.97
N ASN A 53 4.18 13.21 -25.59
CA ASN A 53 4.92 14.05 -26.52
C ASN A 53 6.35 14.26 -26.02
N PRO A 54 7.31 13.50 -26.57
CA PRO A 54 8.70 13.60 -26.13
C PRO A 54 9.42 14.89 -26.57
N VAL A 55 8.82 15.67 -27.47
CA VAL A 55 9.40 16.92 -27.97
C VAL A 55 8.97 18.08 -27.08
N ALA A 56 9.93 18.69 -26.38
CA ALA A 56 9.66 19.82 -25.49
C ALA A 56 9.19 21.07 -26.27
N ASP A 57 8.51 21.99 -25.57
CA ASP A 57 8.25 23.31 -26.13
C ASP A 57 9.58 24.04 -26.40
N PRO A 58 9.82 24.56 -27.63
CA PRO A 58 11.05 25.32 -27.93
C PRO A 58 11.35 26.46 -26.96
N LYS A 59 10.33 27.04 -26.33
CA LYS A 59 10.48 28.07 -25.30
C LYS A 59 11.00 27.56 -23.96
N ALA A 60 10.99 26.25 -23.73
CA ALA A 60 11.58 25.61 -22.55
C ALA A 60 13.03 25.18 -22.81
N VAL A 61 13.56 25.35 -24.01
CA VAL A 61 14.87 24.83 -24.42
C VAL A 61 15.91 25.96 -24.47
N VAL A 62 17.04 25.73 -23.84
CA VAL A 62 18.21 26.63 -23.86
C VAL A 62 19.40 25.84 -24.37
N THR A 63 20.01 26.26 -25.49
CA THR A 63 21.20 25.65 -26.04
C THR A 63 22.40 26.54 -25.82
N PHE A 64 23.53 25.98 -25.36
CA PHE A 64 24.77 26.69 -25.12
C PHE A 64 25.98 25.82 -25.47
N GLY A 65 26.68 26.12 -26.56
CA GLY A 65 27.72 25.26 -27.12
C GLY A 65 27.16 23.87 -27.50
N ASN A 66 27.79 22.83 -26.97
CA ASN A 66 27.41 21.44 -27.17
C ASN A 66 26.42 20.91 -26.09
N ALA A 67 25.85 21.81 -25.27
CA ALA A 67 24.87 21.45 -24.26
C ALA A 67 23.49 21.99 -24.60
N ARG A 68 22.45 21.22 -24.22
CA ARG A 68 21.03 21.58 -24.25
C ARG A 68 20.43 21.41 -22.87
N PHE A 69 19.70 22.40 -22.40
CA PHE A 69 18.97 22.38 -21.14
C PHE A 69 17.48 22.55 -21.44
N THR A 70 16.66 21.61 -20.99
CA THR A 70 15.21 21.68 -21.14
C THR A 70 14.60 21.89 -19.77
N ILE A 71 13.96 23.04 -19.55
CA ILE A 71 13.35 23.42 -18.27
C ILE A 71 11.92 22.84 -18.26
N LEU A 72 11.75 21.67 -17.65
CA LEU A 72 10.49 20.92 -17.65
C LEU A 72 9.51 21.47 -16.61
N THR A 73 10.02 21.72 -15.39
CA THR A 73 9.32 22.43 -14.31
C THR A 73 10.29 23.39 -13.62
N PRO A 74 9.87 24.21 -12.65
CA PRO A 74 10.83 25.02 -11.89
C PRO A 74 11.90 24.23 -11.15
N GLN A 75 11.69 22.95 -10.93
CA GLN A 75 12.52 22.05 -10.10
C GLN A 75 13.09 20.86 -10.87
N LEU A 76 12.67 20.66 -12.15
CA LEU A 76 13.08 19.53 -13.00
C LEU A 76 13.69 20.06 -14.30
N ILE A 77 14.96 19.76 -14.53
CA ILE A 77 15.69 20.13 -15.75
C ILE A 77 16.28 18.87 -16.40
N ARG A 78 16.02 18.68 -17.71
CA ARG A 78 16.81 17.77 -18.54
C ARG A 78 18.07 18.46 -19.00
N MET A 79 19.19 17.81 -18.88
CA MET A 79 20.52 18.30 -19.23
C MET A 79 21.16 17.33 -20.23
N GLU A 80 21.45 17.79 -21.42
CA GLU A 80 22.07 17.01 -22.47
C GLU A 80 23.38 17.64 -22.90
N TRP A 81 24.37 16.79 -23.14
CA TRP A 81 25.60 17.19 -23.80
C TRP A 81 25.89 16.22 -24.95
N SER A 82 26.27 16.74 -26.12
CA SER A 82 26.53 15.96 -27.33
C SER A 82 27.83 16.36 -27.97
N ALA A 83 28.74 15.41 -28.20
CA ALA A 83 30.00 15.68 -28.91
C ALA A 83 29.77 16.22 -30.34
N THR A 84 28.64 15.90 -30.94
CA THR A 84 28.25 16.34 -32.31
C THR A 84 27.34 17.55 -32.32
N GLY A 85 26.84 18.02 -31.15
CA GLY A 85 25.85 19.06 -31.07
C GLY A 85 24.45 18.63 -31.55
N LYS A 86 24.22 17.34 -31.78
CA LYS A 86 22.89 16.77 -32.09
C LYS A 86 22.29 16.18 -30.83
N PHE A 87 21.04 16.46 -30.59
CA PHE A 87 20.31 16.08 -29.38
C PHE A 87 19.17 15.12 -29.67
N GLU A 88 18.79 14.33 -28.66
CA GLU A 88 17.81 13.25 -28.78
C GLU A 88 16.40 13.73 -28.38
N ASP A 89 15.42 13.58 -29.26
CA ASP A 89 14.05 13.99 -29.04
C ASP A 89 13.05 12.82 -28.96
N HIS A 90 13.48 11.57 -29.22
CA HIS A 90 12.62 10.41 -29.00
C HIS A 90 12.33 10.23 -27.50
N ALA A 91 11.20 9.61 -27.19
CA ALA A 91 10.92 9.12 -25.83
C ALA A 91 11.94 8.05 -25.46
N SER A 92 12.45 8.10 -24.22
CA SER A 92 13.14 6.95 -23.65
C SER A 92 12.13 6.00 -22.98
N LEU A 93 12.59 4.84 -22.53
CA LEU A 93 11.75 3.92 -21.78
C LEU A 93 11.25 4.54 -20.46
N VAL A 94 11.93 5.55 -19.91
CA VAL A 94 11.55 6.24 -18.68
C VAL A 94 10.75 7.50 -18.99
N PHE A 95 11.28 8.41 -19.80
CA PHE A 95 10.73 9.75 -20.02
C PHE A 95 10.04 9.84 -21.38
N ILE A 96 8.70 9.87 -21.36
CA ILE A 96 7.85 9.76 -22.54
C ILE A 96 7.15 11.08 -22.91
N ASP A 97 7.08 12.04 -21.98
CA ASP A 97 6.46 13.35 -22.22
C ASP A 97 7.37 14.48 -21.76
N ARG A 98 7.71 15.40 -22.66
CA ARG A 98 8.47 16.61 -22.37
C ARG A 98 7.71 17.87 -22.79
N ARG A 99 6.49 17.71 -23.36
CA ARG A 99 5.63 18.83 -23.82
C ARG A 99 4.81 19.40 -22.66
N LEU A 100 5.50 19.89 -21.63
CA LEU A 100 4.86 20.48 -20.47
C LEU A 100 4.64 22.00 -20.65
N PRO A 101 3.74 22.63 -19.85
CA PRO A 101 3.64 24.08 -19.79
C PRO A 101 4.98 24.70 -19.41
N VAL A 102 5.45 25.68 -20.20
CA VAL A 102 6.75 26.31 -20.00
C VAL A 102 6.78 27.06 -18.66
N PRO A 103 7.69 26.73 -17.72
CA PRO A 103 7.79 27.41 -16.45
C PRO A 103 8.43 28.79 -16.63
N LYS A 104 8.22 29.68 -15.67
CA LYS A 104 8.94 30.97 -15.66
C LYS A 104 10.39 30.73 -15.30
N TYR A 105 11.29 31.20 -16.13
CA TYR A 105 12.72 31.19 -15.90
C TYR A 105 13.42 32.36 -16.56
N THR A 106 14.66 32.63 -16.18
CA THR A 106 15.52 33.63 -16.81
C THR A 106 16.85 32.98 -17.23
N THR A 107 17.44 33.53 -18.28
CA THR A 107 18.78 33.13 -18.70
C THR A 107 19.66 34.36 -18.78
N SER A 108 20.92 34.24 -18.38
CA SER A 108 21.96 35.23 -18.61
C SER A 108 23.22 34.56 -19.10
N THR A 109 23.97 35.25 -19.96
CA THR A 109 25.29 34.83 -20.42
C THR A 109 26.31 35.91 -20.13
N VAL A 110 27.36 35.54 -19.37
CA VAL A 110 28.47 36.45 -19.06
C VAL A 110 29.72 35.96 -19.77
N LYS A 111 30.42 36.87 -20.42
CA LYS A 111 31.71 36.61 -21.06
C LYS A 111 32.79 37.45 -20.36
N LEU A 112 33.81 36.79 -19.80
CA LEU A 112 34.93 37.44 -19.12
C LEU A 112 36.23 36.69 -19.42
N GLY A 113 37.19 37.40 -20.08
CA GLY A 113 38.53 36.85 -20.32
C GLY A 113 38.57 35.48 -21.01
N GLY A 114 37.67 35.21 -21.99
CA GLY A 114 37.59 33.92 -22.69
C GLY A 114 36.78 32.84 -21.96
N VAL A 115 36.21 33.17 -20.81
CA VAL A 115 35.28 32.28 -20.10
C VAL A 115 33.84 32.76 -20.37
N HIS A 116 32.99 31.81 -20.75
CA HIS A 116 31.58 32.02 -21.01
C HIS A 116 30.76 31.25 -19.98
N VAL A 117 29.91 31.94 -19.23
CA VAL A 117 29.06 31.37 -18.21
C VAL A 117 27.59 31.51 -18.62
N LEU A 118 26.91 30.41 -18.81
CA LEU A 118 25.44 30.37 -18.88
C LEU A 118 24.88 30.25 -17.46
N GLU A 119 23.96 31.13 -17.10
CA GLU A 119 23.15 31.00 -15.90
C GLU A 119 21.68 30.78 -16.32
N ILE A 120 21.03 29.77 -15.70
CA ILE A 120 19.58 29.54 -15.82
C ILE A 120 19.01 29.61 -14.41
N LYS A 121 18.05 30.52 -14.20
CA LYS A 121 17.33 30.67 -12.92
C LYS A 121 15.85 30.39 -13.07
N THR A 122 15.34 29.52 -12.23
CA THR A 122 13.90 29.32 -12.00
C THR A 122 13.51 29.89 -10.64
N ALA A 123 12.27 29.70 -10.24
CA ALA A 123 11.85 30.04 -8.88
C ALA A 123 12.45 29.11 -7.80
N ALA A 124 12.99 27.94 -8.19
CA ALA A 124 13.40 26.88 -7.29
C ALA A 124 14.87 26.50 -7.39
N LEU A 125 15.60 26.88 -8.43
CA LEU A 125 17.01 26.52 -8.59
C LEU A 125 17.79 27.49 -9.45
N SER A 126 19.12 27.43 -9.33
CA SER A 126 20.06 28.14 -10.20
C SER A 126 21.09 27.18 -10.78
N LEU A 127 21.15 27.09 -12.11
CA LEU A 127 22.12 26.29 -12.84
C LEU A 127 23.18 27.20 -13.48
N HIS A 128 24.45 26.84 -13.33
CA HIS A 128 25.57 27.49 -13.99
C HIS A 128 26.35 26.49 -14.82
N TYR A 129 26.56 26.81 -16.10
CA TYR A 129 27.38 26.01 -16.99
C TYR A 129 28.45 26.89 -17.65
N VAL A 130 29.72 26.42 -17.64
CA VAL A 130 30.88 27.18 -18.02
C VAL A 130 31.57 26.56 -19.21
N ILE A 131 31.90 27.38 -20.23
CA ILE A 131 32.73 27.00 -21.37
C ILE A 131 33.90 27.98 -21.45
N THR A 132 35.12 27.50 -21.68
CA THR A 132 36.31 28.32 -21.87
C THR A 132 36.74 28.26 -23.33
N ASP A 133 37.08 29.40 -23.94
CA ASP A 133 37.57 29.49 -25.31
C ASP A 133 38.83 28.60 -25.51
N GLY A 134 38.92 27.96 -26.66
CA GLY A 134 40.07 27.12 -27.05
C GLY A 134 40.05 25.71 -26.46
N LEU A 135 39.03 25.32 -25.70
CA LEU A 135 38.83 23.92 -25.31
C LEU A 135 38.38 23.06 -26.48
N THR A 136 38.85 21.81 -26.53
CA THR A 136 38.30 20.79 -27.42
C THR A 136 36.89 20.42 -26.98
N VAL A 137 36.05 19.92 -27.90
CA VAL A 137 34.63 19.63 -27.64
C VAL A 137 34.43 18.72 -26.42
N ASP A 138 35.27 17.67 -26.32
CA ASP A 138 35.24 16.73 -25.19
C ASP A 138 35.46 17.39 -23.82
N LYS A 139 36.21 18.49 -23.77
CA LYS A 139 36.45 19.27 -22.54
C LYS A 139 35.26 20.16 -22.15
N THR A 140 34.24 20.25 -23.00
CA THR A 140 32.98 20.94 -22.68
C THR A 140 31.92 19.96 -22.13
N ALA A 141 32.20 18.64 -22.05
CA ALA A 141 31.30 17.69 -21.40
C ALA A 141 31.04 18.06 -19.94
N PHE A 142 29.89 17.70 -19.43
CA PHE A 142 29.50 18.00 -18.06
C PHE A 142 30.49 17.39 -17.04
N GLY A 143 31.08 18.23 -16.23
CA GLY A 143 32.06 17.89 -15.22
C GLY A 143 31.91 18.73 -13.98
N PRO A 144 32.62 18.37 -12.88
CA PRO A 144 32.53 19.11 -11.61
C PRO A 144 33.01 20.56 -11.67
N ASP A 145 33.88 20.85 -12.66
CA ASP A 145 34.50 22.19 -12.83
C ASP A 145 33.65 23.13 -13.69
N ASN A 146 32.69 22.58 -14.48
CA ASN A 146 31.97 23.39 -15.46
C ASN A 146 30.43 23.38 -15.30
N LEU A 147 29.87 22.50 -14.47
CA LEU A 147 28.43 22.49 -14.21
C LEU A 147 28.14 22.42 -12.71
N ASN A 148 27.30 23.35 -12.24
CA ASN A 148 26.75 23.26 -10.88
C ASN A 148 25.31 23.72 -10.83
N ILE A 149 24.56 23.15 -9.88
CA ILE A 149 23.17 23.54 -9.61
C ILE A 149 23.00 23.77 -8.13
N ALA A 150 22.45 24.92 -7.76
CA ALA A 150 22.07 25.26 -6.40
C ALA A 150 20.56 25.12 -6.25
N VAL A 151 20.13 24.43 -5.20
CA VAL A 151 18.73 24.21 -4.81
C VAL A 151 18.51 24.84 -3.45
N PRO A 152 17.69 25.88 -3.32
CA PRO A 152 17.31 26.45 -2.02
C PRO A 152 16.65 25.40 -1.12
N MET A 153 17.08 25.33 0.13
CA MET A 153 16.48 24.53 1.20
C MET A 153 16.24 25.44 2.42
N GLY A 154 15.34 25.03 3.32
CA GLY A 154 14.85 25.87 4.42
C GLY A 154 15.94 26.69 5.13
N ASP A 155 17.00 26.06 5.61
CA ASP A 155 18.08 26.71 6.36
C ASP A 155 19.40 26.89 5.55
N GLY A 156 19.33 26.76 4.22
CA GLY A 156 20.55 26.90 3.38
C GLY A 156 20.29 26.57 1.91
N ASN A 157 21.35 26.16 1.22
CA ASN A 157 21.27 25.71 -0.16
C ASN A 157 21.91 24.32 -0.27
N ALA A 158 21.22 23.35 -0.85
CA ALA A 158 21.88 22.19 -1.42
C ALA A 158 22.60 22.60 -2.71
N SER A 159 23.71 21.97 -3.01
CA SER A 159 24.41 22.18 -4.28
C SER A 159 24.82 20.85 -4.86
N TRP A 160 24.73 20.74 -6.17
CA TRP A 160 25.14 19.54 -6.90
C TRP A 160 26.15 19.89 -7.99
N ARG A 161 27.11 18.97 -8.19
CA ARG A 161 28.05 18.97 -9.32
C ARG A 161 28.19 17.55 -9.88
N PRO A 162 28.47 17.39 -11.19
CA PRO A 162 28.76 16.08 -11.76
C PRO A 162 29.81 15.29 -10.97
N GLY A 163 29.55 14.01 -10.75
CA GLY A 163 30.43 13.13 -9.96
C GLY A 163 30.18 13.13 -8.46
N GLN A 164 29.32 14.00 -7.96
CA GLN A 164 28.90 13.99 -6.54
C GLN A 164 27.99 12.79 -6.27
N THR A 165 28.24 12.07 -5.20
CA THR A 165 27.44 10.92 -4.75
C THR A 165 26.33 11.39 -3.82
N ASP A 166 25.11 10.94 -4.06
CA ASP A 166 23.98 11.09 -3.12
C ASP A 166 24.12 10.06 -1.98
N HIS A 167 24.44 10.51 -0.77
CA HIS A 167 24.60 9.67 0.41
C HIS A 167 23.33 9.53 1.26
N ALA A 168 22.29 10.28 0.95
CA ALA A 168 21.05 10.33 1.69
C ALA A 168 19.81 10.00 0.83
N ASN A 169 20.02 9.25 -0.26
CA ASN A 169 18.94 8.76 -1.10
C ASN A 169 17.95 7.91 -0.30
N LEU A 170 16.67 8.15 -0.46
CA LEU A 170 15.61 7.48 0.30
C LEU A 170 15.23 6.11 -0.27
N GLN A 171 15.98 5.63 -1.24
CA GLN A 171 15.82 4.35 -1.91
C GLN A 171 14.47 4.20 -2.62
N GLY A 172 14.33 3.18 -3.43
CA GLY A 172 13.13 2.82 -4.17
C GLY A 172 12.71 1.38 -3.87
N THR A 173 12.87 0.51 -4.85
CA THR A 173 12.51 -0.90 -4.74
C THR A 173 13.55 -1.79 -5.41
N THR A 174 13.29 -3.09 -5.51
CA THR A 174 14.16 -4.05 -6.20
C THR A 174 13.32 -5.04 -7.00
N ARG A 175 13.96 -5.72 -7.94
CA ARG A 175 13.29 -6.71 -8.79
C ARG A 175 12.70 -7.87 -7.99
N THR A 176 13.40 -8.34 -6.95
CA THR A 176 12.99 -9.51 -6.20
C THR A 176 13.50 -9.53 -4.77
N LEU A 177 12.71 -10.13 -3.89
CA LEU A 177 13.05 -10.52 -2.53
C LEU A 177 13.21 -12.04 -2.40
N ASP A 178 13.39 -12.79 -3.50
CA ASP A 178 13.56 -14.24 -3.45
C ASP A 178 14.65 -14.64 -2.46
N GLY A 179 14.30 -15.57 -1.54
CA GLY A 179 15.17 -16.01 -0.49
C GLY A 179 15.53 -14.97 0.57
N ALA A 180 14.92 -13.79 0.54
CA ALA A 180 15.20 -12.75 1.53
C ALA A 180 14.68 -13.12 2.91
N ARG A 181 15.52 -12.88 3.92
CA ARG A 181 15.18 -12.95 5.33
C ARG A 181 15.31 -11.55 5.93
N GLY A 182 14.19 -10.88 6.14
CA GLY A 182 14.18 -9.49 6.53
C GLY A 182 14.84 -8.60 5.49
N SER A 183 15.70 -7.68 5.93
CA SER A 183 16.44 -6.77 5.06
C SER A 183 17.64 -7.39 4.34
N LYS A 184 17.91 -8.69 4.57
CA LYS A 184 19.00 -9.42 3.89
C LYS A 184 18.49 -9.88 2.52
N THR A 185 18.52 -8.98 1.55
CA THR A 185 18.11 -9.22 0.17
C THR A 185 19.27 -9.71 -0.68
N GLN A 186 18.99 -10.55 -1.69
CA GLN A 186 20.00 -11.01 -2.65
C GLN A 186 20.39 -9.92 -3.66
N GLN A 187 19.48 -9.01 -3.94
CA GLN A 187 19.70 -7.88 -4.82
C GLN A 187 19.58 -6.57 -4.02
N PRO A 188 20.39 -5.55 -4.33
CA PRO A 188 20.30 -4.26 -3.66
C PRO A 188 18.95 -3.59 -3.95
N ILE A 189 18.48 -2.78 -3.01
CA ILE A 189 17.39 -1.85 -3.26
C ILE A 189 17.94 -0.71 -4.14
N GLU A 190 17.28 -0.45 -5.25
CA GLU A 190 17.65 0.58 -6.21
C GLU A 190 17.45 1.99 -5.63
N PRO A 191 18.18 3.01 -6.10
CA PRO A 191 17.94 4.39 -5.70
C PRO A 191 16.53 4.86 -6.02
N GLY A 192 15.97 5.72 -5.15
CA GLY A 192 14.71 6.43 -5.35
C GLY A 192 14.91 7.77 -6.06
N LEU A 193 13.79 8.42 -6.40
CA LEU A 193 13.75 9.74 -7.07
C LEU A 193 13.81 10.91 -6.09
N ILE A 194 14.01 10.65 -4.80
CA ILE A 194 14.04 11.64 -3.72
C ILE A 194 15.17 11.35 -2.74
N SER A 195 15.76 12.41 -2.19
CA SER A 195 16.89 12.36 -1.27
C SER A 195 16.79 13.44 -0.22
N ARG A 196 17.30 13.18 0.99
CA ARG A 196 17.47 14.21 2.03
C ARG A 196 18.54 15.26 1.65
N GLU A 197 19.39 14.99 0.65
CA GLU A 197 20.30 16.00 0.10
C GLU A 197 19.58 17.04 -0.77
N GLY A 198 18.27 16.87 -1.04
CA GLY A 198 17.44 17.82 -1.76
C GLY A 198 17.55 17.72 -3.28
N TRP A 199 18.34 16.80 -3.81
CA TRP A 199 18.51 16.57 -5.24
C TRP A 199 18.69 15.10 -5.58
N VAL A 200 18.27 14.72 -6.79
CA VAL A 200 18.57 13.42 -7.42
C VAL A 200 18.84 13.64 -8.89
N VAL A 201 19.74 12.85 -9.46
CA VAL A 201 20.01 12.82 -10.91
C VAL A 201 19.64 11.44 -11.45
N VAL A 202 18.75 11.42 -12.45
CA VAL A 202 18.44 10.21 -13.22
C VAL A 202 19.26 10.27 -14.51
N ASP A 203 20.18 9.32 -14.67
CA ASP A 203 20.98 9.16 -15.89
C ASP A 203 20.20 8.32 -16.91
N ASP A 204 19.69 8.99 -17.93
CA ASP A 204 18.93 8.38 -19.05
C ASP A 204 19.83 8.04 -20.25
N SER A 205 21.12 8.31 -20.19
CA SER A 205 22.07 8.26 -21.34
C SER A 205 22.16 6.88 -21.98
N ALA A 206 21.98 5.80 -21.21
CA ALA A 206 22.10 4.42 -21.67
C ALA A 206 20.76 3.72 -21.89
N TRP A 207 19.63 4.34 -21.49
CA TRP A 207 18.32 3.72 -21.66
C TRP A 207 17.90 3.67 -23.13
N PRO A 208 17.29 2.58 -23.62
CA PRO A 208 16.72 2.49 -24.95
C PRO A 208 15.67 3.56 -25.21
N LEU A 209 15.43 3.82 -26.46
CA LEU A 209 14.43 4.77 -26.93
C LEU A 209 13.21 4.04 -27.47
N PHE A 210 12.10 4.73 -27.56
CA PHE A 210 10.94 4.27 -28.31
C PHE A 210 11.05 4.74 -29.77
N ASP A 211 10.93 3.77 -30.67
CA ASP A 211 10.75 4.02 -32.11
C ASP A 211 9.34 4.59 -32.33
N SER A 212 9.21 5.60 -33.16
CA SER A 212 7.92 6.20 -33.53
C SER A 212 7.11 5.36 -34.53
N THR A 213 7.65 4.24 -34.99
CA THR A 213 6.95 3.37 -35.95
C THR A 213 5.94 2.46 -35.22
N ASP A 214 4.69 2.50 -35.71
CA ASP A 214 3.64 1.60 -35.26
C ASP A 214 4.02 0.14 -35.47
N PHE A 215 3.65 -0.68 -34.50
CA PHE A 215 3.75 -2.13 -34.64
C PHE A 215 2.33 -2.71 -34.92
N GLN A 216 2.25 -3.79 -35.68
CA GLN A 216 1.01 -4.42 -36.09
C GLN A 216 0.96 -5.87 -35.61
N PHE A 217 -0.16 -6.25 -34.98
CA PHE A 217 -0.42 -7.65 -34.63
C PHE A 217 -0.65 -8.52 -35.88
N ALA A 218 -0.48 -9.85 -35.74
CA ALA A 218 -0.66 -10.79 -36.86
C ALA A 218 -2.08 -10.80 -37.42
N ASN A 219 -3.09 -10.46 -36.57
CA ASN A 219 -4.49 -10.31 -36.99
C ASN A 219 -4.74 -9.04 -37.85
N GLY A 220 -3.73 -8.22 -38.09
CA GLY A 220 -3.82 -6.99 -38.87
C GLY A 220 -4.20 -5.75 -38.04
N GLU A 221 -4.47 -5.86 -36.72
CA GLU A 221 -4.70 -4.70 -35.89
C GLU A 221 -3.39 -3.95 -35.63
N LYS A 222 -3.43 -2.64 -35.79
CA LYS A 222 -2.29 -1.79 -35.47
C LYS A 222 -2.19 -1.65 -33.95
N SER A 223 -1.02 -1.96 -33.40
CA SER A 223 -0.69 -1.52 -32.05
C SER A 223 -0.38 -0.03 -32.07
N PRO A 224 -1.00 0.77 -31.22
CA PRO A 224 -0.66 2.19 -31.08
C PRO A 224 0.68 2.38 -30.34
N TRP A 225 1.31 1.29 -29.92
CA TRP A 225 2.45 1.33 -29.04
C TRP A 225 3.77 1.33 -29.81
N PRO A 226 4.70 2.26 -29.52
CA PRO A 226 6.01 2.29 -30.13
C PRO A 226 6.86 1.07 -29.71
N TRP A 227 7.84 0.75 -30.54
CA TRP A 227 8.77 -0.34 -30.31
C TRP A 227 10.09 0.16 -29.72
N ALA A 228 10.79 -0.68 -28.93
CA ALA A 228 12.08 -0.28 -28.39
C ALA A 228 13.18 -0.33 -29.43
N MET A 229 14.05 0.67 -29.44
CA MET A 229 15.28 0.71 -30.23
C MET A 229 16.48 1.08 -29.35
N ALA A 230 17.66 0.58 -29.72
CA ALA A 230 18.90 0.97 -29.11
C ALA A 230 19.22 2.44 -29.41
N ARG A 231 19.90 3.14 -28.49
CA ARG A 231 20.39 4.48 -28.77
C ARG A 231 21.36 4.47 -29.96
N PRO A 232 21.36 5.51 -30.81
CA PRO A 232 22.28 5.64 -31.94
C PRO A 232 23.75 5.63 -31.51
N ALA A 233 24.63 5.15 -32.36
CA ALA A 233 26.06 5.03 -32.07
C ALA A 233 26.77 6.37 -31.75
N ASN A 234 26.25 7.50 -32.24
CA ASN A 234 26.72 8.84 -31.88
C ASN A 234 26.35 9.26 -30.46
N GLU A 235 25.46 8.52 -29.81
CA GLU A 235 25.04 8.68 -28.41
C GLU A 235 25.67 7.64 -27.47
N ALA A 236 26.74 7.00 -27.92
CA ALA A 236 27.50 6.07 -27.07
C ALA A 236 28.09 6.77 -25.83
N PRO A 237 28.39 6.02 -24.76
CA PRO A 237 29.05 6.58 -23.56
C PRO A 237 30.30 7.41 -23.90
N GLY A 238 30.41 8.58 -23.26
CA GLY A 238 31.48 9.56 -23.52
C GLY A 238 31.29 10.45 -24.76
N LYS A 239 30.26 10.19 -25.58
CA LYS A 239 29.89 11.05 -26.72
C LYS A 239 28.57 11.78 -26.49
N TYR A 240 27.76 11.28 -25.56
CA TYR A 240 26.44 11.80 -25.24
C TYR A 240 26.15 11.65 -23.76
N THR A 241 25.48 12.63 -23.18
CA THR A 241 24.96 12.63 -21.81
C THR A 241 23.52 13.11 -21.85
N ASP A 242 22.64 12.45 -21.09
CA ASP A 242 21.21 12.76 -20.99
C ASP A 242 20.77 12.54 -19.53
N TRP A 243 20.75 13.63 -18.77
CA TRP A 243 20.46 13.61 -17.34
C TRP A 243 19.21 14.40 -17.02
N TYR A 244 18.41 13.86 -16.10
CA TYR A 244 17.29 14.58 -15.50
C TYR A 244 17.63 14.93 -14.06
N PHE A 245 17.74 16.22 -13.80
CA PHE A 245 18.03 16.77 -12.47
C PHE A 245 16.74 17.11 -11.74
N PHE A 246 16.48 16.42 -10.64
CA PHE A 246 15.37 16.63 -9.71
C PHE A 246 15.87 17.47 -8.53
N GLY A 247 15.56 18.77 -8.48
CA GLY A 247 16.00 19.69 -7.42
C GLY A 247 14.81 20.16 -6.59
N TYR A 248 14.22 19.26 -5.79
CA TYR A 248 12.97 19.50 -5.07
C TYR A 248 13.17 19.85 -3.59
N GLY A 249 14.43 19.88 -3.09
CA GLY A 249 14.63 19.99 -1.66
C GLY A 249 13.92 18.84 -0.95
N HIS A 250 13.09 19.17 0.03
CA HIS A 250 12.26 18.21 0.74
C HIS A 250 10.78 18.16 0.28
N ASP A 251 10.47 18.75 -0.87
CA ASP A 251 9.12 18.66 -1.45
C ASP A 251 8.94 17.34 -2.25
N TYR A 252 9.01 16.23 -1.52
CA TYR A 252 9.00 14.89 -2.07
C TYR A 252 7.72 14.56 -2.88
N LYS A 253 6.57 15.05 -2.42
CA LYS A 253 5.31 14.84 -3.14
C LYS A 253 5.30 15.55 -4.50
N GLN A 254 5.86 16.74 -4.57
CA GLN A 254 5.98 17.48 -5.83
C GLN A 254 6.96 16.79 -6.79
N ALA A 255 8.08 16.26 -6.27
CA ALA A 255 9.05 15.50 -7.08
C ALA A 255 8.38 14.32 -7.80
N LEU A 256 7.59 13.53 -7.08
CA LEU A 256 6.86 12.38 -7.64
C LEU A 256 5.71 12.81 -8.57
N SER A 257 5.00 13.89 -8.21
CA SER A 257 3.96 14.46 -9.08
C SER A 257 4.53 14.97 -10.40
N ASP A 258 5.71 15.56 -10.41
CA ASP A 258 6.37 16.03 -11.63
C ASP A 258 7.02 14.86 -12.40
N PHE A 259 7.52 13.85 -11.69
CA PHE A 259 8.00 12.62 -12.33
C PHE A 259 6.92 11.97 -13.20
N VAL A 260 5.71 11.76 -12.68
CA VAL A 260 4.64 11.13 -13.46
C VAL A 260 4.12 12.01 -14.62
N LYS A 261 4.41 13.30 -14.63
CA LYS A 261 4.12 14.16 -15.79
C LYS A 261 5.05 13.88 -16.96
N VAL A 262 6.33 13.58 -16.68
CA VAL A 262 7.34 13.32 -17.72
C VAL A 262 7.51 11.83 -18.00
N ALA A 263 7.23 10.97 -17.02
CA ALA A 263 7.43 9.52 -17.12
C ALA A 263 6.13 8.72 -17.29
N GLY A 264 4.98 9.38 -17.41
CA GLY A 264 3.67 8.77 -17.51
C GLY A 264 3.03 8.45 -16.15
N ARG A 265 1.70 8.37 -16.13
CA ARG A 265 0.93 8.20 -14.90
C ARG A 265 1.04 6.82 -14.30
N ILE A 266 0.91 6.74 -12.99
CA ILE A 266 0.60 5.50 -12.27
C ILE A 266 -0.82 5.10 -12.67
N PRO A 267 -1.09 3.88 -13.18
CA PRO A 267 -2.42 3.49 -13.62
C PRO A 267 -3.38 3.36 -12.42
N LEU A 268 -4.68 3.53 -12.67
CA LEU A 268 -5.71 3.12 -11.72
C LEU A 268 -6.07 1.66 -12.01
N PRO A 269 -5.75 0.70 -11.14
CA PRO A 269 -6.11 -0.70 -11.35
C PRO A 269 -7.64 -0.90 -11.43
N PRO A 270 -8.12 -2.00 -12.03
CA PRO A 270 -9.52 -2.40 -11.91
C PRO A 270 -9.91 -2.54 -10.43
N ARG A 271 -11.18 -2.23 -10.11
CA ARG A 271 -11.66 -2.20 -8.72
C ARG A 271 -11.45 -3.52 -7.97
N PHE A 272 -11.68 -4.66 -8.62
CA PHE A 272 -11.49 -5.99 -8.03
C PHE A 272 -10.05 -6.25 -7.54
N ALA A 273 -9.06 -5.53 -8.07
CA ALA A 273 -7.67 -5.67 -7.64
C ALA A 273 -7.45 -5.30 -6.16
N PHE A 274 -8.34 -4.48 -5.59
CA PHE A 274 -8.28 -4.06 -4.19
C PHE A 274 -8.99 -5.01 -3.23
N GLY A 275 -9.72 -6.02 -3.72
CA GLY A 275 -10.31 -7.09 -2.92
C GLY A 275 -9.29 -8.12 -2.45
N VAL A 276 -9.74 -9.34 -2.24
CA VAL A 276 -8.93 -10.44 -1.68
C VAL A 276 -8.49 -11.38 -2.80
N TRP A 277 -7.19 -11.73 -2.83
CA TRP A 277 -6.63 -12.68 -3.78
C TRP A 277 -6.19 -13.95 -3.06
N TRP A 278 -6.65 -15.11 -3.55
CA TRP A 278 -6.08 -16.41 -3.20
C TRP A 278 -4.97 -16.77 -4.17
N SER A 279 -3.82 -17.17 -3.64
CA SER A 279 -2.70 -17.71 -4.40
C SER A 279 -1.98 -18.77 -3.56
N ARG A 280 -1.61 -19.86 -4.20
CA ARG A 280 -0.74 -20.90 -3.63
C ARG A 280 -0.09 -21.67 -4.76
N TYR A 281 1.22 -21.86 -4.71
CA TYR A 281 1.90 -22.83 -5.56
C TYR A 281 1.49 -24.26 -5.11
N TRP A 282 0.57 -24.86 -5.84
CA TRP A 282 0.02 -26.19 -5.59
C TRP A 282 -0.59 -26.74 -6.87
N ALA A 283 -0.47 -28.08 -7.08
CA ALA A 283 -1.06 -28.75 -8.23
C ALA A 283 -2.57 -29.00 -8.01
N TYR A 284 -3.34 -27.93 -7.93
CA TYR A 284 -4.79 -27.99 -7.80
C TYR A 284 -5.43 -28.56 -9.07
N SER A 285 -6.41 -29.44 -8.88
CA SER A 285 -7.41 -29.76 -9.91
C SER A 285 -8.50 -28.69 -9.92
N ASP A 286 -9.28 -28.66 -11.02
CA ASP A 286 -10.48 -27.84 -11.13
C ASP A 286 -11.47 -28.09 -9.99
N GLN A 287 -11.68 -29.35 -9.59
CA GLN A 287 -12.54 -29.73 -8.46
C GLN A 287 -12.04 -29.20 -7.13
N GLU A 288 -10.72 -29.32 -6.84
CA GLU A 288 -10.13 -28.80 -5.60
C GLU A 288 -10.20 -27.25 -5.55
N LEU A 289 -10.12 -26.57 -6.69
CA LEU A 289 -10.32 -25.11 -6.75
C LEU A 289 -11.78 -24.72 -6.56
N ASP A 290 -12.74 -25.50 -7.11
CA ASP A 290 -14.18 -25.31 -6.84
C ASP A 290 -14.51 -25.54 -5.35
N GLU A 291 -13.90 -26.55 -4.73
CA GLU A 291 -14.03 -26.80 -3.28
C GLU A 291 -13.42 -25.66 -2.45
N LEU A 292 -12.28 -25.14 -2.87
CA LEU A 292 -11.65 -23.99 -2.24
C LEU A 292 -12.55 -22.74 -2.29
N VAL A 293 -13.10 -22.40 -3.46
CA VAL A 293 -14.02 -21.28 -3.63
C VAL A 293 -15.24 -21.44 -2.74
N ARG A 294 -15.82 -22.65 -2.71
CA ARG A 294 -16.93 -22.97 -1.81
C ARG A 294 -16.54 -22.76 -0.35
N GLY A 295 -15.32 -23.19 0.05
CA GLY A 295 -14.81 -23.00 1.41
C GLY A 295 -14.72 -21.52 1.81
N PHE A 296 -14.35 -20.63 0.90
CA PHE A 296 -14.40 -19.17 1.13
C PHE A 296 -15.84 -18.71 1.43
N ARG A 297 -16.82 -19.16 0.64
CA ARG A 297 -18.24 -18.80 0.81
C ARG A 297 -18.82 -19.35 2.12
N GLU A 298 -18.59 -20.61 2.42
CA GLU A 298 -19.08 -21.28 3.65
C GLU A 298 -18.51 -20.67 4.94
N ASN A 299 -17.34 -20.01 4.86
CA ASN A 299 -16.69 -19.35 5.99
C ASN A 299 -16.86 -17.83 6.00
N ASP A 300 -17.82 -17.28 5.24
CA ASP A 300 -18.05 -15.82 5.14
C ASP A 300 -16.78 -15.03 4.85
N THR A 301 -15.92 -15.57 3.99
CA THR A 301 -14.63 -14.99 3.66
C THR A 301 -14.66 -14.44 2.24
N PRO A 302 -14.32 -13.15 2.04
CA PRO A 302 -14.25 -12.57 0.71
C PRO A 302 -13.18 -13.20 -0.18
N LEU A 303 -13.47 -13.28 -1.48
CA LEU A 303 -12.51 -13.66 -2.51
C LEU A 303 -12.87 -12.97 -3.82
N ASP A 304 -11.93 -12.31 -4.48
CA ASP A 304 -12.07 -11.58 -5.75
C ASP A 304 -11.26 -12.20 -6.86
N VAL A 305 -10.03 -12.64 -6.55
CA VAL A 305 -9.10 -13.15 -7.55
C VAL A 305 -8.60 -14.54 -7.18
N LEU A 306 -8.78 -15.46 -8.09
CA LEU A 306 -8.22 -16.80 -8.04
C LEU A 306 -6.94 -16.83 -8.88
N VAL A 307 -5.80 -16.98 -8.21
CA VAL A 307 -4.49 -17.12 -8.87
C VAL A 307 -4.21 -18.59 -9.04
N ILE A 308 -3.96 -19.02 -10.29
CA ILE A 308 -3.59 -20.38 -10.64
C ILE A 308 -2.11 -20.39 -10.98
N ASP A 309 -1.33 -21.08 -10.16
CA ASP A 309 0.12 -21.16 -10.32
C ASP A 309 0.50 -22.24 -11.36
N MET A 310 1.81 -22.39 -11.63
CA MET A 310 2.39 -23.06 -12.80
C MET A 310 1.81 -24.44 -13.14
N ASP A 311 1.23 -25.20 -12.19
CA ASP A 311 0.66 -26.54 -12.50
C ASP A 311 -0.62 -26.51 -13.39
N TRP A 312 -1.10 -25.31 -13.78
CA TRP A 312 -2.19 -25.20 -14.77
C TRP A 312 -1.78 -25.73 -16.15
N HIS A 313 -0.50 -25.67 -16.50
CA HIS A 313 0.06 -26.21 -17.75
C HIS A 313 0.75 -27.58 -17.51
N LEU A 314 1.22 -28.19 -18.59
CA LEU A 314 1.90 -29.49 -18.53
C LEU A 314 3.05 -29.48 -17.51
N SER A 315 2.94 -30.34 -16.48
CA SER A 315 3.92 -30.42 -15.42
C SER A 315 5.24 -31.07 -15.87
N GLN A 316 6.30 -30.86 -15.06
CA GLN A 316 7.60 -31.49 -15.30
C GLN A 316 7.48 -33.02 -15.38
N GLU A 317 6.66 -33.62 -14.53
CA GLU A 317 6.44 -35.08 -14.48
C GLU A 317 5.79 -35.58 -15.74
N GLN A 318 4.75 -34.91 -16.23
CA GLN A 318 4.08 -35.25 -17.49
C GLN A 318 5.05 -35.15 -18.67
N LEU A 319 5.79 -34.06 -18.76
CA LEU A 319 6.78 -33.83 -19.84
C LEU A 319 7.90 -34.86 -19.80
N LYS A 320 8.41 -35.26 -18.62
CA LYS A 320 9.36 -36.34 -18.47
C LYS A 320 8.78 -37.68 -18.93
N ALA A 321 7.53 -37.98 -18.59
CA ALA A 321 6.84 -39.19 -19.02
C ALA A 321 6.65 -39.24 -20.55
N MET A 322 6.50 -38.08 -21.20
CA MET A 322 6.47 -37.94 -22.67
C MET A 322 7.86 -38.02 -23.32
N GLY A 323 8.93 -38.11 -22.54
CA GLY A 323 10.31 -38.07 -23.03
C GLY A 323 10.75 -36.68 -23.54
N ALA A 324 10.04 -35.62 -23.17
CA ALA A 324 10.34 -34.26 -23.60
C ALA A 324 11.66 -33.76 -23.00
N LYS A 325 12.33 -32.89 -23.75
CA LYS A 325 13.54 -32.18 -23.32
C LYS A 325 13.40 -30.70 -23.68
N ASP A 326 13.58 -29.81 -22.71
CA ASP A 326 13.61 -28.38 -22.98
C ASP A 326 14.83 -28.04 -23.86
N GLN A 327 14.56 -27.61 -25.08
CA GLN A 327 15.60 -27.29 -26.09
C GLN A 327 16.29 -25.93 -25.82
N SER A 328 15.71 -25.07 -24.96
CA SER A 328 16.34 -23.82 -24.57
C SER A 328 17.49 -23.99 -23.57
N GLY A 329 17.56 -25.15 -22.91
CA GLY A 329 18.50 -25.44 -21.86
C GLY A 329 18.05 -24.99 -20.45
N TYR A 330 16.83 -24.47 -20.32
CA TYR A 330 16.23 -24.14 -19.03
C TYR A 330 15.53 -25.36 -18.41
N GLN A 331 14.95 -25.15 -17.22
CA GLN A 331 14.31 -26.22 -16.49
C GLN A 331 13.00 -26.65 -17.18
N LEU A 332 12.90 -27.95 -17.50
CA LEU A 332 11.70 -28.53 -18.10
C LEU A 332 10.47 -28.30 -17.21
N GLY A 333 9.37 -27.85 -17.83
CA GLY A 333 8.08 -27.67 -17.16
C GLY A 333 7.94 -26.38 -16.35
N TRP A 334 8.88 -25.44 -16.49
CA TRP A 334 8.69 -24.10 -15.94
C TRP A 334 7.96 -23.17 -16.90
N THR A 335 8.37 -23.16 -18.16
CA THR A 335 7.58 -22.53 -19.22
C THR A 335 6.50 -23.50 -19.69
N GLY A 336 5.27 -23.04 -19.84
CA GLY A 336 4.19 -23.82 -20.42
C GLY A 336 3.00 -22.95 -20.79
N TYR A 337 2.28 -23.38 -21.83
CA TYR A 337 1.10 -22.69 -22.36
C TYR A 337 -0.03 -23.64 -22.72
N THR A 338 0.13 -24.92 -22.44
CA THR A 338 -0.84 -25.98 -22.77
C THR A 338 -1.45 -26.51 -21.49
N TRP A 339 -2.77 -26.43 -21.38
CA TRP A 339 -3.50 -26.91 -20.22
C TRP A 339 -3.13 -28.34 -19.81
N ASN A 340 -2.91 -28.50 -18.54
CA ASN A 340 -2.79 -29.81 -17.89
C ASN A 340 -4.17 -30.49 -17.80
N LYS A 341 -4.51 -31.28 -18.82
CA LYS A 341 -5.82 -31.94 -18.92
C LYS A 341 -6.08 -33.00 -17.86
N ILE A 342 -5.09 -33.39 -17.06
CA ILE A 342 -5.28 -34.25 -15.88
C ILE A 342 -5.90 -33.44 -14.74
N LEU A 343 -5.42 -32.22 -14.52
CA LEU A 343 -5.92 -31.34 -13.47
C LEU A 343 -7.14 -30.54 -13.93
N PHE A 344 -7.16 -30.14 -15.20
CA PHE A 344 -8.21 -29.35 -15.83
C PHE A 344 -8.74 -30.06 -17.08
N PRO A 345 -9.62 -31.09 -16.93
CA PRO A 345 -10.17 -31.82 -18.07
C PRO A 345 -10.94 -30.92 -19.03
N ASP A 346 -11.72 -29.99 -18.51
CA ASP A 346 -12.48 -28.97 -19.25
C ASP A 346 -12.21 -27.56 -18.72
N PRO A 347 -11.14 -26.89 -19.20
CA PRO A 347 -10.81 -25.53 -18.75
C PRO A 347 -11.87 -24.48 -19.07
N ASP A 348 -12.62 -24.65 -20.17
CA ASP A 348 -13.68 -23.69 -20.52
C ASP A 348 -14.81 -23.71 -19.49
N ALA A 349 -15.24 -24.92 -19.08
CA ALA A 349 -16.24 -25.09 -18.03
C ALA A 349 -15.73 -24.57 -16.68
N PHE A 350 -14.49 -24.88 -16.30
CA PHE A 350 -13.87 -24.41 -15.07
C PHE A 350 -13.82 -22.88 -15.01
N LEU A 351 -13.23 -22.23 -16.02
CA LEU A 351 -13.12 -20.75 -16.05
C LEU A 351 -14.49 -20.08 -16.10
N LYS A 352 -15.49 -20.74 -16.72
CA LYS A 352 -16.86 -20.25 -16.67
C LYS A 352 -17.43 -20.30 -15.25
N ASN A 353 -17.23 -21.42 -14.53
CA ASN A 353 -17.70 -21.56 -13.14
C ASN A 353 -17.07 -20.48 -12.24
N VAL A 354 -15.76 -20.27 -12.32
CA VAL A 354 -15.04 -19.23 -11.57
C VAL A 354 -15.63 -17.84 -11.85
N ARG A 355 -15.96 -17.57 -13.11
CA ARG A 355 -16.58 -16.29 -13.51
C ARG A 355 -18.00 -16.13 -13.00
N ASP A 356 -18.78 -17.21 -13.03
CA ASP A 356 -20.17 -17.23 -12.52
C ASP A 356 -20.22 -17.01 -11.01
N GLU A 357 -19.16 -17.39 -10.26
CA GLU A 357 -18.94 -17.04 -8.85
C GLU A 357 -18.52 -15.58 -8.62
N GLY A 358 -18.40 -14.77 -9.67
CA GLY A 358 -18.01 -13.36 -9.60
C GLY A 358 -16.50 -13.11 -9.50
N LEU A 359 -15.68 -14.15 -9.64
CA LEU A 359 -14.23 -14.07 -9.46
C LEU A 359 -13.50 -13.69 -10.75
N LYS A 360 -12.27 -13.22 -10.59
CA LYS A 360 -11.28 -12.99 -11.64
C LYS A 360 -10.18 -14.04 -11.57
N THR A 361 -9.65 -14.40 -12.73
CA THR A 361 -8.61 -15.41 -12.85
C THR A 361 -7.32 -14.84 -13.42
N THR A 362 -6.21 -15.17 -12.79
CA THR A 362 -4.86 -14.94 -13.33
C THR A 362 -4.07 -16.23 -13.28
N MET A 363 -3.23 -16.43 -14.30
CA MET A 363 -2.35 -17.60 -14.40
C MET A 363 -0.89 -17.17 -14.45
N ASN A 364 -0.04 -17.98 -13.82
CA ASN A 364 1.41 -17.78 -13.77
C ASN A 364 2.05 -18.06 -15.15
N LEU A 365 2.99 -17.22 -15.55
CA LEU A 365 3.77 -17.35 -16.79
C LEU A 365 5.27 -17.21 -16.53
N HIS A 366 6.04 -18.14 -17.14
CA HIS A 366 7.51 -18.12 -17.22
C HIS A 366 7.94 -18.28 -18.68
N PRO A 367 8.02 -17.23 -19.50
CA PRO A 367 8.11 -17.35 -20.94
C PRO A 367 9.50 -17.72 -21.50
N ALA A 368 10.53 -17.82 -20.66
CA ALA A 368 11.94 -17.85 -21.07
C ALA A 368 12.36 -19.03 -21.96
N SER A 369 11.69 -20.18 -21.87
CA SER A 369 12.00 -21.34 -22.73
C SER A 369 11.45 -21.23 -24.15
N GLY A 370 10.79 -20.12 -24.51
CA GLY A 370 10.13 -19.97 -25.80
C GLY A 370 8.96 -20.93 -25.98
N ILE A 371 8.65 -21.31 -27.23
CA ILE A 371 7.55 -22.23 -27.52
C ILE A 371 8.12 -23.59 -27.93
N GLN A 372 7.91 -24.60 -27.08
CA GLN A 372 8.46 -25.92 -27.25
C GLN A 372 7.53 -26.82 -28.09
N PRO A 373 8.04 -27.90 -28.72
CA PRO A 373 7.25 -28.74 -29.65
C PRO A 373 6.02 -29.41 -29.04
N TRP A 374 5.94 -29.57 -27.75
CA TRP A 374 4.78 -30.15 -27.02
C TRP A 374 3.65 -29.16 -26.74
N GLU A 375 3.89 -27.85 -26.99
CA GLU A 375 2.86 -26.86 -26.77
C GLU A 375 1.77 -26.90 -27.85
N ALA A 376 0.51 -26.79 -27.46
CA ALA A 376 -0.62 -26.82 -28.42
C ALA A 376 -0.49 -25.71 -29.50
N ALA A 377 0.05 -24.57 -29.16
CA ALA A 377 0.26 -23.45 -30.07
C ALA A 377 1.51 -23.63 -30.98
N TYR A 378 2.39 -24.60 -30.68
CA TYR A 378 3.68 -24.76 -31.35
C TYR A 378 3.58 -24.85 -32.87
N PRO A 379 2.69 -25.72 -33.46
CA PRO A 379 2.69 -25.85 -34.94
C PRO A 379 2.35 -24.56 -35.67
N ALA A 380 1.46 -23.75 -35.09
CA ALA A 380 1.09 -22.45 -35.65
C ALA A 380 2.24 -21.44 -35.49
N MET A 381 2.76 -21.33 -34.27
CA MET A 381 3.86 -20.41 -33.94
C MET A 381 5.15 -20.74 -34.76
N ALA A 382 5.51 -22.02 -34.90
CA ALA A 382 6.67 -22.44 -35.65
C ALA A 382 6.59 -22.00 -37.13
N ARG A 383 5.43 -22.24 -37.78
CA ARG A 383 5.23 -21.84 -39.19
C ARG A 383 5.37 -20.34 -39.38
N THR A 384 4.78 -19.52 -38.51
CA THR A 384 4.87 -18.05 -38.60
C THR A 384 6.31 -17.54 -38.38
N MET A 385 7.09 -18.28 -37.60
CA MET A 385 8.52 -17.99 -37.39
C MET A 385 9.45 -18.65 -38.44
N GLY A 386 8.88 -19.23 -39.52
CA GLY A 386 9.65 -19.87 -40.62
C GLY A 386 10.31 -21.21 -40.22
N ILE A 387 9.81 -21.85 -39.15
CA ILE A 387 10.27 -23.18 -38.69
C ILE A 387 9.26 -24.22 -39.14
N ASP A 388 9.73 -25.27 -39.85
CA ASP A 388 8.87 -26.42 -40.14
C ASP A 388 8.57 -27.21 -38.86
N PRO A 389 7.31 -27.33 -38.47
CA PRO A 389 6.92 -28.01 -37.23
C PRO A 389 7.33 -29.49 -37.19
N GLU A 390 7.41 -30.15 -38.36
CA GLU A 390 7.79 -31.56 -38.43
C GLU A 390 9.24 -31.82 -37.98
N THR A 391 10.06 -30.76 -37.97
CA THR A 391 11.46 -30.87 -37.49
C THR A 391 11.54 -30.98 -35.96
N GLY A 392 10.47 -30.66 -35.22
CA GLY A 392 10.46 -30.60 -33.78
C GLY A 392 11.41 -29.56 -33.18
N LYS A 393 11.87 -28.56 -33.94
CA LYS A 393 12.73 -27.49 -33.47
C LYS A 393 11.87 -26.43 -32.75
N TYR A 394 12.18 -26.13 -31.49
CA TYR A 394 11.45 -25.13 -30.72
C TYR A 394 11.56 -23.71 -31.31
N VAL A 395 10.61 -22.85 -30.96
CA VAL A 395 10.66 -21.41 -31.26
C VAL A 395 11.39 -20.70 -30.15
N PRO A 396 12.59 -20.16 -30.37
CA PRO A 396 13.35 -19.47 -29.34
C PRO A 396 12.61 -18.24 -28.79
N PHE A 397 12.81 -17.96 -27.49
CA PHE A 397 12.29 -16.76 -26.85
C PHE A 397 13.01 -15.50 -27.36
N ASP A 398 12.25 -14.58 -27.96
CA ASP A 398 12.76 -13.30 -28.47
C ASP A 398 11.66 -12.21 -28.42
N PRO A 399 11.36 -11.63 -27.29
CA PRO A 399 10.27 -10.67 -27.17
C PRO A 399 10.55 -9.33 -27.86
N THR A 400 11.78 -9.12 -28.37
CA THR A 400 12.13 -7.93 -29.16
C THR A 400 11.97 -8.12 -30.67
N ASP A 401 11.72 -9.34 -31.14
CA ASP A 401 11.27 -9.59 -32.49
C ASP A 401 9.76 -9.31 -32.59
N LYS A 402 9.40 -8.37 -33.49
CA LYS A 402 7.99 -7.97 -33.70
C LYS A 402 7.11 -9.14 -34.13
N THR A 403 7.63 -10.01 -34.98
CA THR A 403 6.92 -11.20 -35.48
C THR A 403 6.70 -12.19 -34.35
N TRP A 404 7.72 -12.43 -33.52
CA TRP A 404 7.61 -13.28 -32.37
C TRP A 404 6.56 -12.75 -31.38
N ALA A 405 6.67 -11.47 -30.99
CA ALA A 405 5.77 -10.86 -30.00
C ALA A 405 4.31 -10.88 -30.47
N THR A 406 4.06 -10.50 -31.74
CA THR A 406 2.72 -10.53 -32.33
C THR A 406 2.11 -11.92 -32.28
N ASN A 407 2.85 -12.94 -32.71
CA ASN A 407 2.35 -14.32 -32.72
C ASN A 407 2.25 -14.92 -31.31
N TYR A 408 3.10 -14.50 -30.37
CA TYR A 408 3.01 -14.89 -28.98
C TYR A 408 1.67 -14.45 -28.37
N PHE A 409 1.24 -13.20 -28.60
CA PHE A 409 -0.08 -12.77 -28.17
C PHE A 409 -1.20 -13.47 -28.94
N ASP A 410 -1.20 -13.40 -30.25
CA ASP A 410 -2.31 -13.86 -31.08
C ASP A 410 -2.55 -15.37 -31.04
N LEU A 411 -1.47 -16.16 -31.02
CA LEU A 411 -1.57 -17.63 -31.16
C LEU A 411 -1.45 -18.35 -29.80
N VAL A 412 -0.81 -17.71 -28.80
CA VAL A 412 -0.57 -18.38 -27.50
C VAL A 412 -1.46 -17.83 -26.41
N LEU A 413 -1.49 -16.52 -26.19
CA LEU A 413 -2.17 -15.93 -25.02
C LEU A 413 -3.62 -15.57 -25.27
N HIS A 414 -3.96 -14.93 -26.39
CA HIS A 414 -5.35 -14.53 -26.70
C HIS A 414 -6.34 -15.71 -26.75
N PRO A 415 -5.95 -16.91 -27.21
CA PRO A 415 -6.83 -18.08 -27.08
C PRO A 415 -7.19 -18.42 -25.63
N LEU A 416 -6.22 -18.32 -24.71
CA LEU A 416 -6.44 -18.57 -23.28
C LEU A 416 -7.30 -17.46 -22.63
N GLU A 417 -7.09 -16.20 -23.02
CA GLU A 417 -7.93 -15.09 -22.58
C GLU A 417 -9.38 -15.22 -23.07
N LYS A 418 -9.59 -15.72 -24.29
CA LYS A 418 -10.94 -16.00 -24.82
C LYS A 418 -11.66 -17.11 -24.03
N GLN A 419 -10.91 -18.07 -23.47
CA GLN A 419 -11.47 -19.08 -22.57
C GLN A 419 -11.92 -18.48 -21.25
N GLY A 420 -11.25 -17.42 -20.76
CA GLY A 420 -11.67 -16.72 -19.55
C GLY A 420 -10.59 -16.27 -18.61
N VAL A 421 -9.31 -16.32 -19.00
CA VAL A 421 -8.22 -15.72 -18.23
C VAL A 421 -8.36 -14.19 -18.29
N ASP A 422 -8.46 -13.54 -17.12
CA ASP A 422 -8.71 -12.10 -17.05
C ASP A 422 -7.44 -11.28 -17.20
N PHE A 423 -6.31 -11.74 -16.65
CA PHE A 423 -5.00 -11.08 -16.74
C PHE A 423 -3.86 -12.07 -16.44
N TRP A 424 -2.59 -11.64 -16.56
CA TRP A 424 -1.43 -12.50 -16.46
C TRP A 424 -0.57 -12.18 -15.25
N TRP A 425 0.07 -13.22 -14.69
CA TRP A 425 1.14 -13.11 -13.71
C TRP A 425 2.48 -13.46 -14.36
N LEU A 426 3.32 -12.45 -14.67
CA LEU A 426 4.69 -12.64 -15.14
C LEU A 426 5.64 -12.81 -13.95
N ASP A 427 6.08 -14.03 -13.72
CA ASP A 427 6.96 -14.36 -12.63
C ASP A 427 8.43 -14.37 -13.07
N TRP A 428 9.30 -14.94 -12.25
CA TRP A 428 10.74 -15.05 -12.46
C TRP A 428 11.08 -15.74 -13.80
N GLN A 429 12.34 -15.89 -14.12
CA GLN A 429 12.79 -16.58 -15.35
C GLN A 429 12.61 -15.89 -16.70
N GLN A 430 12.69 -14.59 -16.77
CA GLN A 430 12.94 -13.91 -18.04
C GLN A 430 14.44 -13.97 -18.38
N GLN A 431 14.98 -15.18 -18.53
CA GLN A 431 16.36 -15.38 -18.95
C GLN A 431 16.46 -15.50 -20.48
N PRO A 432 17.50 -14.99 -21.16
CA PRO A 432 18.53 -14.14 -20.56
C PRO A 432 17.93 -12.82 -20.01
N LEU A 433 18.60 -12.20 -19.05
CA LEU A 433 18.09 -10.93 -18.46
C LEU A 433 18.01 -9.81 -19.48
N MET A 434 18.98 -9.73 -20.37
CA MET A 434 19.05 -8.70 -21.42
C MET A 434 18.43 -9.22 -22.73
N THR A 435 17.73 -8.32 -23.43
CA THR A 435 17.25 -8.56 -24.79
C THR A 435 18.35 -8.36 -25.84
N LYS A 436 18.00 -8.52 -27.09
CA LYS A 436 18.87 -8.14 -28.24
C LYS A 436 19.00 -6.62 -28.41
N VAL A 437 18.14 -5.83 -27.84
CA VAL A 437 18.23 -4.36 -27.80
C VAL A 437 19.12 -3.95 -26.64
N ALA A 438 20.24 -3.30 -26.92
CA ALA A 438 21.20 -2.88 -25.92
C ALA A 438 20.54 -1.99 -24.85
N GLY A 439 20.78 -2.29 -23.57
CA GLY A 439 20.19 -1.57 -22.43
C GLY A 439 18.77 -2.00 -22.06
N LEU A 440 18.12 -2.88 -22.80
CA LEU A 440 16.75 -3.34 -22.53
C LEU A 440 16.75 -4.69 -21.81
N THR A 441 16.10 -4.76 -20.65
CA THR A 441 15.88 -6.04 -19.97
C THR A 441 14.61 -6.72 -20.44
N ASN A 442 14.60 -8.06 -20.46
CA ASN A 442 13.41 -8.84 -20.78
C ASN A 442 12.26 -8.56 -19.81
N THR A 443 12.56 -8.37 -18.51
CA THR A 443 11.54 -8.04 -17.49
C THR A 443 10.82 -6.74 -17.84
N TRP A 444 11.59 -5.65 -18.11
CA TRP A 444 11.01 -4.36 -18.46
C TRP A 444 10.13 -4.45 -19.70
N TRP A 445 10.65 -5.13 -20.73
CA TRP A 445 10.00 -5.20 -22.03
C TRP A 445 8.73 -6.05 -22.03
N LEU A 446 8.76 -7.22 -21.38
CA LEU A 446 7.56 -8.06 -21.22
C LEU A 446 6.46 -7.34 -20.42
N ASN A 447 6.82 -6.62 -19.35
CA ASN A 447 5.85 -5.83 -18.59
C ASN A 447 5.14 -4.80 -19.48
N TYR A 448 5.90 -4.10 -20.30
CA TYR A 448 5.36 -3.16 -21.29
C TYR A 448 4.43 -3.87 -22.29
N LEU A 449 4.88 -4.94 -22.92
CA LEU A 449 4.11 -5.64 -23.96
C LEU A 449 2.78 -6.18 -23.40
N HIS A 450 2.83 -6.91 -22.27
CA HIS A 450 1.63 -7.53 -21.69
C HIS A 450 0.62 -6.49 -21.18
N PHE A 451 1.09 -5.42 -20.55
CA PHE A 451 0.20 -4.38 -20.07
C PHE A 451 -0.48 -3.61 -21.19
N THR A 452 0.28 -3.27 -22.24
CA THR A 452 -0.25 -2.50 -23.36
C THR A 452 -1.16 -3.35 -24.26
N ASP A 453 -0.86 -4.63 -24.43
CA ASP A 453 -1.72 -5.55 -25.18
C ASP A 453 -3.14 -5.64 -24.58
N GLN A 454 -3.27 -5.67 -23.24
CA GLN A 454 -4.57 -5.73 -22.58
C GLN A 454 -5.46 -4.50 -22.82
N GLN A 455 -4.92 -3.38 -23.30
CA GLN A 455 -5.71 -2.19 -23.62
C GLN A 455 -6.49 -2.31 -24.95
N ARG A 456 -6.22 -3.31 -25.77
CA ARG A 456 -6.77 -3.49 -27.12
C ARG A 456 -8.30 -3.46 -27.22
N GLU A 457 -9.01 -3.88 -26.17
CA GLU A 457 -10.48 -3.93 -26.14
C GLU A 457 -11.12 -2.84 -25.26
N GLY A 458 -10.38 -1.79 -24.91
CA GLY A 458 -10.84 -0.73 -24.02
C GLY A 458 -11.02 -1.19 -22.55
N LYS A 459 -10.55 -2.37 -22.22
CA LYS A 459 -10.46 -2.86 -20.84
C LYS A 459 -9.43 -2.06 -20.06
N ARG A 460 -9.61 -1.95 -18.76
CA ARG A 460 -8.60 -1.43 -17.86
C ARG A 460 -7.53 -2.50 -17.67
N PRO A 461 -6.29 -2.26 -18.12
CA PRO A 461 -5.25 -3.29 -18.07
C PRO A 461 -4.82 -3.56 -16.64
N LEU A 462 -4.43 -4.79 -16.39
CA LEU A 462 -3.84 -5.26 -15.15
C LEU A 462 -2.78 -6.30 -15.46
N LEU A 463 -1.58 -6.10 -14.96
CA LEU A 463 -0.49 -7.06 -15.05
C LEU A 463 0.09 -7.27 -13.66
N PHE A 464 0.28 -8.51 -13.26
CA PHE A 464 0.95 -8.89 -12.05
C PHE A 464 2.38 -9.35 -12.40
N HIS A 465 3.41 -8.60 -11.93
CA HIS A 465 4.76 -8.77 -12.46
C HIS A 465 5.85 -8.34 -11.49
N ARG A 466 7.10 -8.63 -11.82
CA ARG A 466 8.27 -8.17 -11.08
C ARG A 466 8.74 -6.80 -11.57
N TRP A 467 9.35 -5.99 -10.68
CA TRP A 467 9.93 -4.70 -11.03
C TRP A 467 11.05 -4.84 -12.08
N GLY A 468 11.00 -4.05 -13.11
CA GLY A 468 11.97 -4.02 -14.22
C GLY A 468 12.84 -2.77 -14.31
N GLY A 469 12.68 -1.82 -13.38
CA GLY A 469 13.39 -0.54 -13.40
C GLY A 469 12.46 0.68 -13.59
N LEU A 470 13.01 1.88 -13.58
CA LEU A 470 12.26 3.11 -13.81
C LEU A 470 11.46 3.06 -15.10
N GLY A 471 10.26 3.64 -15.09
CA GLY A 471 9.29 3.54 -16.18
C GLY A 471 8.29 2.40 -15.99
N ASN A 472 8.62 1.33 -15.26
CA ASN A 472 7.69 0.23 -14.99
C ASN A 472 6.55 0.58 -14.02
N HIS A 473 6.60 1.72 -13.36
CA HIS A 473 5.48 2.23 -12.58
C HIS A 473 4.19 2.39 -13.42
N ARG A 474 4.29 2.44 -14.74
CA ARG A 474 3.16 2.50 -15.67
C ARG A 474 2.43 1.18 -15.87
N TYR A 475 2.99 0.05 -15.45
CA TYR A 475 2.51 -1.28 -15.87
C TYR A 475 2.11 -2.19 -14.69
N GLN A 476 1.83 -1.65 -13.49
CA GLN A 476 1.57 -2.38 -12.24
C GLN A 476 0.34 -3.30 -12.30
N ILE A 477 0.35 -4.31 -11.48
CA ILE A 477 0.77 -4.48 -10.07
C ILE A 477 2.12 -5.18 -9.93
N GLY A 478 2.89 -4.82 -8.90
CA GLY A 478 4.16 -5.44 -8.57
C GLY A 478 4.05 -6.69 -7.69
N PHE A 479 5.00 -7.61 -7.86
CA PHE A 479 5.16 -8.85 -7.10
C PHE A 479 6.57 -8.93 -6.51
N SER A 480 6.67 -9.16 -5.19
CA SER A 480 7.97 -9.09 -4.51
C SER A 480 8.80 -10.37 -4.58
N GLY A 481 8.20 -11.51 -4.86
CA GLY A 481 8.90 -12.79 -4.91
C GLY A 481 8.91 -13.56 -3.58
N ASP A 482 9.73 -14.61 -3.53
CA ASP A 482 9.69 -15.75 -2.62
C ASP A 482 10.43 -15.46 -1.30
N THR A 483 9.85 -14.70 -0.40
CA THR A 483 10.45 -14.39 0.90
C THR A 483 10.40 -15.57 1.89
N ILE A 484 11.32 -15.59 2.86
CA ILE A 484 11.30 -16.55 3.95
C ILE A 484 10.16 -16.22 4.94
N SER A 485 9.41 -17.25 5.37
CA SER A 485 8.29 -17.13 6.30
C SER A 485 8.76 -16.99 7.75
N VAL A 486 9.18 -15.78 8.13
CA VAL A 486 9.69 -15.43 9.47
C VAL A 486 9.30 -14.02 9.87
N TRP A 487 9.34 -13.73 11.18
CA TRP A 487 9.01 -12.42 11.73
C TRP A 487 9.86 -11.27 11.18
N GLU A 488 11.16 -11.52 10.94
CA GLU A 488 12.05 -10.50 10.36
C GLU A 488 11.63 -10.10 8.93
N SER A 489 11.07 -11.04 8.17
CA SER A 489 10.53 -10.75 6.84
C SER A 489 9.26 -9.94 6.94
N LEU A 490 8.35 -10.25 7.86
CA LEU A 490 7.17 -9.42 8.11
C LEU A 490 7.58 -8.00 8.55
N ALA A 491 8.54 -7.87 9.48
CA ALA A 491 9.00 -6.57 9.96
C ALA A 491 9.64 -5.69 8.87
N PHE A 492 10.16 -6.29 7.80
CA PHE A 492 10.75 -5.58 6.68
C PHE A 492 9.71 -5.09 5.65
N GLN A 493 8.57 -5.78 5.51
CA GLN A 493 7.59 -5.50 4.46
C GLN A 493 6.97 -4.09 4.52
N PRO A 494 6.61 -3.52 5.69
CA PRO A 494 6.05 -2.16 5.73
C PRO A 494 6.99 -1.11 5.13
N TRP A 495 8.26 -1.13 5.52
CA TRP A 495 9.26 -0.23 4.98
C TRP A 495 9.48 -0.45 3.48
N PHE A 496 9.67 -1.71 3.05
CA PHE A 496 9.90 -2.06 1.66
C PHE A 496 8.74 -1.63 0.75
N THR A 497 7.51 -1.87 1.20
CA THR A 497 6.31 -1.46 0.46
C THR A 497 6.19 0.06 0.37
N ALA A 498 6.49 0.77 1.46
CA ALA A 498 6.40 2.22 1.49
C ALA A 498 7.48 2.89 0.62
N THR A 499 8.73 2.39 0.64
CA THR A 499 9.82 2.98 -0.17
C THR A 499 9.65 2.77 -1.67
N ALA A 500 8.90 1.76 -2.11
CA ALA A 500 8.57 1.57 -3.52
C ALA A 500 7.81 2.78 -4.11
N ALA A 501 7.08 3.53 -3.27
CA ALA A 501 6.46 4.79 -3.66
C ALA A 501 7.45 5.84 -4.17
N ASN A 502 8.73 5.81 -3.71
CA ASN A 502 9.78 6.74 -4.11
C ASN A 502 10.19 6.62 -5.59
N VAL A 503 9.72 5.60 -6.28
CA VAL A 503 9.88 5.41 -7.74
C VAL A 503 8.53 5.30 -8.46
N GLY A 504 7.44 5.75 -7.81
CA GLY A 504 6.09 5.67 -8.35
C GLY A 504 5.49 4.25 -8.39
N TYR A 505 6.13 3.27 -7.75
CA TYR A 505 5.66 1.87 -7.76
C TYR A 505 4.67 1.63 -6.60
N ALA A 506 3.43 2.10 -6.80
CA ALA A 506 2.42 2.31 -5.76
C ALA A 506 1.67 1.04 -5.31
N TYR A 507 1.57 0.02 -6.18
CA TYR A 507 0.73 -1.16 -5.94
C TYR A 507 1.58 -2.41 -5.81
N TRP A 508 2.21 -2.54 -4.65
CA TRP A 508 3.07 -3.67 -4.35
C TRP A 508 2.28 -4.82 -3.73
N SER A 509 2.48 -6.03 -4.23
CA SER A 509 1.99 -7.27 -3.65
C SER A 509 3.15 -8.11 -3.15
N HIS A 510 3.12 -8.51 -1.90
CA HIS A 510 4.07 -9.43 -1.30
C HIS A 510 3.38 -10.76 -1.00
N ASP A 511 4.14 -11.82 -0.77
CA ASP A 511 3.63 -13.12 -0.36
C ASP A 511 3.19 -13.07 1.10
N ILE A 512 1.88 -12.84 1.33
CA ILE A 512 1.34 -12.77 2.70
C ILE A 512 1.46 -14.14 3.36
N GLY A 513 2.19 -14.16 4.47
CA GLY A 513 2.58 -15.36 5.21
C GLY A 513 3.99 -15.85 4.90
N GLY A 514 4.67 -15.29 3.90
CA GLY A 514 5.95 -15.74 3.38
C GLY A 514 5.85 -16.95 2.46
N HIS A 515 6.83 -17.14 1.58
CA HIS A 515 6.82 -18.25 0.61
C HIS A 515 7.51 -19.50 1.16
N MET A 516 8.72 -19.37 1.74
CA MET A 516 9.59 -20.47 2.16
C MET A 516 10.10 -20.30 3.59
N PRO A 517 10.48 -21.37 4.31
CA PRO A 517 10.01 -22.75 4.17
C PRO A 517 8.58 -22.93 4.69
N GLY A 518 8.03 -24.10 4.72
CA GLY A 518 6.69 -24.56 4.89
C GLY A 518 5.88 -24.09 6.09
N ALA A 519 5.99 -24.76 7.25
CA ALA A 519 5.04 -24.57 8.36
C ALA A 519 5.00 -23.14 8.88
N VAL A 520 3.80 -22.62 9.06
CA VAL A 520 3.57 -21.23 9.45
C VAL A 520 3.07 -21.17 10.89
N ASP A 521 3.71 -20.34 11.69
CA ASP A 521 3.18 -19.89 12.97
C ASP A 521 1.83 -19.18 12.73
N PRO A 522 0.72 -19.64 13.37
CA PRO A 522 -0.59 -19.03 13.24
C PRO A 522 -0.61 -17.54 13.57
N GLU A 523 0.18 -17.09 14.54
CA GLU A 523 0.29 -15.69 14.90
C GLU A 523 0.99 -14.89 13.81
N LEU A 524 2.15 -15.36 13.30
CA LEU A 524 2.88 -14.72 12.22
C LEU A 524 1.98 -14.52 10.99
N TYR A 525 1.24 -15.58 10.59
CA TYR A 525 0.33 -15.47 9.46
C TYR A 525 -0.79 -14.47 9.71
N THR A 526 -1.39 -14.49 10.89
CA THR A 526 -2.45 -13.54 11.28
C THR A 526 -1.95 -12.09 11.23
N ARG A 527 -0.78 -11.81 11.81
CA ARG A 527 -0.18 -10.45 11.77
C ARG A 527 0.18 -10.03 10.35
N TRP A 528 0.61 -10.98 9.52
CA TRP A 528 0.90 -10.69 8.12
C TRP A 528 -0.35 -10.37 7.31
N VAL A 529 -1.45 -11.09 7.54
CA VAL A 529 -2.77 -10.78 6.94
C VAL A 529 -3.29 -9.43 7.43
N GLN A 530 -3.13 -9.09 8.70
CA GLN A 530 -3.50 -7.78 9.24
C GLN A 530 -2.72 -6.64 8.56
N PHE A 531 -1.40 -6.80 8.35
CA PHE A 531 -0.64 -5.88 7.50
C PHE A 531 -1.18 -5.88 6.06
N GLY A 532 -1.48 -7.04 5.50
CA GLY A 532 -2.07 -7.18 4.16
C GLY A 532 -3.37 -6.40 3.97
N ALA A 533 -4.24 -6.36 4.99
CA ALA A 533 -5.48 -5.58 4.95
C ALA A 533 -5.23 -4.06 4.76
N PHE A 534 -4.10 -3.56 5.24
CA PHE A 534 -3.64 -2.18 5.09
C PHE A 534 -2.43 -2.05 4.14
N SER A 535 -2.30 -2.96 3.18
CA SER A 535 -1.34 -2.88 2.08
C SER A 535 -2.06 -2.62 0.75
N PRO A 536 -1.35 -2.26 -0.34
CA PRO A 536 -2.02 -1.97 -1.60
C PRO A 536 -2.80 -3.17 -2.15
N ILE A 537 -2.23 -4.36 -2.10
CA ILE A 537 -2.84 -5.62 -2.58
C ILE A 537 -2.80 -6.65 -1.47
N LEU A 538 -3.95 -7.27 -1.18
CA LEU A 538 -4.06 -8.38 -0.24
C LEU A 538 -4.08 -9.70 -1.01
N ARG A 539 -2.92 -10.37 -1.11
CA ARG A 539 -2.76 -11.67 -1.77
C ARG A 539 -2.02 -12.63 -0.84
N THR A 540 -2.70 -13.70 -0.43
CA THR A 540 -2.02 -14.80 0.27
C THR A 540 -1.20 -15.61 -0.72
N HIS A 541 -0.02 -16.12 -0.32
CA HIS A 541 0.76 -17.01 -1.16
C HIS A 541 1.69 -17.91 -0.34
N THR A 542 2.11 -19.04 -0.92
CA THR A 542 3.10 -19.95 -0.33
C THR A 542 3.58 -20.99 -1.33
N THR A 543 4.68 -21.66 -1.00
CA THR A 543 5.30 -22.75 -1.75
C THR A 543 4.46 -24.04 -1.73
N LYS A 544 4.81 -24.98 -2.60
CA LYS A 544 4.20 -26.32 -2.74
C LYS A 544 4.62 -27.24 -1.57
N ASN A 545 4.08 -26.90 -0.39
CA ASN A 545 4.30 -27.68 0.82
C ASN A 545 2.98 -27.87 1.58
N PRO A 546 2.57 -29.11 1.95
CA PRO A 546 1.35 -29.36 2.70
C PRO A 546 1.22 -28.57 4.00
N ASP A 547 2.35 -28.38 4.71
CA ASP A 547 2.38 -27.70 6.01
C ASP A 547 2.24 -26.15 5.88
N ALA A 548 2.36 -25.62 4.66
CA ALA A 548 2.23 -24.20 4.39
C ALA A 548 0.78 -23.82 4.11
N GLU A 549 -0.09 -23.92 5.11
CA GLU A 549 -1.52 -23.61 5.01
C GLU A 549 -1.77 -22.11 4.85
N ARG A 550 -2.79 -21.77 4.04
CA ARG A 550 -3.25 -20.38 3.85
C ARG A 550 -4.78 -20.24 3.96
N ARG A 551 -5.52 -21.36 3.98
CA ARG A 551 -6.98 -21.33 4.22
C ARG A 551 -7.23 -20.91 5.66
N ILE A 552 -7.86 -19.75 5.85
CA ILE A 552 -8.01 -19.15 7.18
C ILE A 552 -8.83 -19.99 8.15
N TRP A 553 -9.78 -20.78 7.63
CA TRP A 553 -10.61 -21.70 8.44
C TRP A 553 -9.89 -22.97 8.91
N ALA A 554 -8.68 -23.23 8.43
CA ALA A 554 -7.84 -24.32 8.91
C ALA A 554 -7.05 -23.97 10.18
N TYR A 555 -7.08 -22.70 10.60
CA TYR A 555 -6.37 -22.24 11.79
C TYR A 555 -7.23 -22.38 13.05
N PRO A 556 -6.62 -22.65 14.22
CA PRO A 556 -7.36 -22.70 15.48
C PRO A 556 -7.86 -21.30 15.90
N GLU A 557 -8.92 -21.25 16.72
CA GLU A 557 -9.31 -20.01 17.39
C GLU A 557 -8.24 -19.53 18.39
N PRO A 558 -8.04 -18.19 18.55
CA PRO A 558 -8.81 -17.10 17.95
C PRO A 558 -8.33 -16.69 16.54
N TYR A 559 -7.32 -17.33 15.97
CA TYR A 559 -6.70 -16.89 14.70
C TYR A 559 -7.68 -16.94 13.53
N ALA A 560 -8.48 -18.01 13.40
CA ALA A 560 -9.47 -18.13 12.33
C ALA A 560 -10.45 -16.97 12.29
N SER A 561 -11.01 -16.60 13.43
CA SER A 561 -11.94 -15.46 13.55
C SER A 561 -11.26 -14.12 13.27
N VAL A 562 -10.02 -13.93 13.70
CA VAL A 562 -9.25 -12.69 13.48
C VAL A 562 -8.87 -12.56 12.00
N LEU A 563 -8.45 -13.64 11.36
CA LEU A 563 -8.14 -13.69 9.93
C LEU A 563 -9.37 -13.35 9.08
N ARG A 564 -10.54 -13.95 9.40
CA ARG A 564 -11.81 -13.63 8.74
C ARG A 564 -12.15 -12.14 8.88
N SER A 565 -12.05 -11.61 10.09
CA SER A 565 -12.31 -10.19 10.36
C SER A 565 -11.39 -9.26 9.57
N ALA A 566 -10.12 -9.61 9.37
CA ALA A 566 -9.18 -8.83 8.58
C ALA A 566 -9.53 -8.85 7.08
N PHE A 567 -9.97 -9.98 6.53
CA PHE A 567 -10.44 -10.08 5.15
C PHE A 567 -11.74 -9.28 4.94
N GLN A 568 -12.70 -9.42 5.86
CA GLN A 568 -13.94 -8.65 5.83
C GLN A 568 -13.70 -7.14 5.97
N LEU A 569 -12.75 -6.73 6.83
CA LEU A 569 -12.35 -5.33 6.96
C LEU A 569 -11.76 -4.80 5.64
N ARG A 570 -10.90 -5.58 4.98
CA ARG A 570 -10.33 -5.23 3.67
C ARG A 570 -11.43 -4.95 2.65
N GLU A 571 -12.39 -5.85 2.55
CA GLU A 571 -13.51 -5.73 1.62
C GLU A 571 -14.41 -4.52 1.98
N ALA A 572 -14.65 -4.32 3.28
CA ALA A 572 -15.43 -3.17 3.73
C ALA A 572 -14.74 -1.83 3.44
N MET A 573 -13.40 -1.76 3.39
CA MET A 573 -12.64 -0.55 3.06
C MET A 573 -12.55 -0.25 1.55
N GLU A 574 -13.13 -1.07 0.66
CA GLU A 574 -13.01 -0.90 -0.78
C GLU A 574 -13.33 0.53 -1.25
N PRO A 575 -14.41 1.22 -0.81
CA PRO A 575 -14.68 2.60 -1.24
C PRO A 575 -13.58 3.59 -0.88
N TYR A 576 -12.92 3.40 0.26
CA TYR A 576 -11.76 4.18 0.65
C TYR A 576 -10.56 3.87 -0.23
N LEU A 577 -10.22 2.59 -0.38
CA LEU A 577 -9.07 2.13 -1.16
C LEU A 577 -9.13 2.59 -2.61
N TYR A 578 -10.30 2.44 -3.23
CA TYR A 578 -10.51 2.83 -4.61
C TYR A 578 -10.46 4.35 -4.82
N THR A 579 -10.95 5.12 -3.85
CA THR A 579 -10.82 6.58 -3.84
C THR A 579 -9.35 7.01 -3.70
N GLU A 580 -8.59 6.40 -2.82
CA GLU A 580 -7.17 6.72 -2.63
C GLU A 580 -6.31 6.24 -3.82
N ALA A 581 -6.66 5.13 -4.46
CA ALA A 581 -6.04 4.70 -5.71
C ALA A 581 -6.30 5.70 -6.86
N ARG A 582 -7.52 6.26 -6.93
CA ARG A 582 -7.81 7.34 -7.86
C ARG A 582 -6.98 8.61 -7.57
N ARG A 583 -6.77 8.96 -6.31
CA ARG A 583 -5.86 10.06 -5.94
C ARG A 583 -4.42 9.77 -6.35
N THR A 584 -3.95 8.53 -6.17
CA THR A 584 -2.64 8.10 -6.66
C THR A 584 -2.50 8.32 -8.17
N TYR A 585 -3.50 7.93 -8.96
CA TYR A 585 -3.54 8.20 -10.39
C TYR A 585 -3.53 9.71 -10.72
N ASP A 586 -4.32 10.50 -9.99
CA ASP A 586 -4.45 11.95 -10.24
C ASP A 586 -3.18 12.71 -9.87
N THR A 587 -2.49 12.32 -8.80
CA THR A 587 -1.38 13.10 -8.20
C THR A 587 0.01 12.52 -8.43
N GLY A 588 0.13 11.23 -8.75
CA GLY A 588 1.42 10.52 -8.77
C GLY A 588 1.97 10.17 -7.38
N VAL A 589 1.24 10.48 -6.30
CA VAL A 589 1.62 10.16 -4.92
C VAL A 589 0.89 8.92 -4.45
N ALA A 590 1.64 7.87 -4.13
CA ALA A 590 1.07 6.61 -3.67
C ALA A 590 0.26 6.78 -2.38
N PHE A 591 -0.84 6.04 -2.25
CA PHE A 591 -1.65 6.11 -1.02
C PHE A 591 -1.00 5.37 0.15
N LEU A 592 -0.22 4.31 -0.09
CA LEU A 592 0.70 3.78 0.92
C LEU A 592 2.06 4.44 0.71
N ARG A 593 2.51 5.24 1.68
CA ARG A 593 3.70 6.07 1.54
C ARG A 593 4.41 6.31 2.87
N PRO A 594 5.73 6.57 2.86
CA PRO A 594 6.51 6.88 4.05
C PRO A 594 6.04 8.16 4.73
N LEU A 595 6.28 8.25 6.05
CA LEU A 595 5.91 9.42 6.87
C LEU A 595 6.63 10.70 6.44
N TYR A 596 7.88 10.62 5.97
CA TYR A 596 8.66 11.78 5.55
C TYR A 596 8.08 12.53 4.34
N TYR A 597 7.09 11.98 3.62
CA TYR A 597 6.37 12.76 2.60
C TYR A 597 5.58 13.93 3.18
N ASP A 598 5.10 13.79 4.40
CA ASP A 598 4.26 14.78 5.07
C ASP A 598 5.02 15.51 6.21
N TRP A 599 6.08 14.88 6.77
CA TRP A 599 6.93 15.46 7.83
C TRP A 599 8.42 15.33 7.47
N PRO A 600 8.88 15.99 6.40
CA PRO A 600 10.25 15.83 5.90
C PRO A 600 11.32 16.43 6.81
N GLU A 601 10.96 17.34 7.72
CA GLU A 601 11.88 17.98 8.65
C GLU A 601 11.99 17.25 10.00
N ASP A 602 11.19 16.19 10.21
CA ASP A 602 11.24 15.38 11.42
C ASP A 602 12.12 14.13 11.21
N ASP A 603 13.22 13.99 11.91
CA ASP A 603 14.10 12.82 11.83
C ASP A 603 13.39 11.52 12.18
N ALA A 604 12.38 11.58 13.07
CA ALA A 604 11.57 10.43 13.42
C ALA A 604 10.80 9.86 12.22
N ALA A 605 10.41 10.70 11.25
CA ALA A 605 9.74 10.26 10.04
C ALA A 605 10.61 9.33 9.15
N TYR A 606 11.93 9.40 9.28
CA TYR A 606 12.88 8.55 8.54
C TYR A 606 13.30 7.31 9.32
N THR A 607 13.16 7.33 10.65
CA THR A 607 13.58 6.24 11.54
C THR A 607 12.45 5.30 11.92
N SER A 608 11.18 5.75 11.88
CA SER A 608 9.98 4.94 12.15
C SER A 608 9.61 4.09 10.93
N LYS A 609 10.53 3.20 10.52
CA LYS A 609 10.43 2.41 9.28
C LYS A 609 9.29 1.42 9.22
N GLY A 610 8.73 1.02 10.37
CA GLY A 610 7.57 0.13 10.46
C GLY A 610 6.23 0.84 10.23
N GLU A 611 6.24 2.17 10.15
CA GLU A 611 5.05 3.01 10.08
C GLU A 611 4.91 3.66 8.70
N TYR A 612 3.66 3.85 8.26
CA TYR A 612 3.37 4.47 6.97
C TYR A 612 2.01 5.17 6.98
N LEU A 613 1.82 6.11 6.06
CA LEU A 613 0.51 6.67 5.77
C LEU A 613 -0.24 5.75 4.81
N PHE A 614 -1.53 5.54 5.07
CA PHE A 614 -2.46 4.79 4.24
C PHE A 614 -3.60 5.71 3.81
N GLY A 615 -3.46 6.31 2.66
CA GLY A 615 -4.18 7.51 2.25
C GLY A 615 -3.82 8.72 3.10
N ASP A 616 -4.67 9.77 3.07
CA ASP A 616 -4.44 10.99 3.84
C ASP A 616 -5.05 10.93 5.26
N GLN A 617 -5.83 9.90 5.55
CA GLN A 617 -6.65 9.82 6.76
C GLN A 617 -6.05 8.94 7.84
N MET A 618 -5.16 8.00 7.49
CA MET A 618 -4.68 6.97 8.40
C MET A 618 -3.15 6.88 8.43
N LEU A 619 -2.62 6.63 9.62
CA LEU A 619 -1.27 6.13 9.87
C LEU A 619 -1.40 4.70 10.39
N VAL A 620 -0.63 3.78 9.84
CA VAL A 620 -0.64 2.36 10.21
C VAL A 620 0.74 1.97 10.73
N SER A 621 0.74 1.26 11.87
CA SER A 621 1.93 0.69 12.50
C SER A 621 1.70 -0.79 12.76
N PRO A 622 1.87 -1.67 11.77
CA PRO A 622 1.58 -3.10 11.91
C PRO A 622 2.35 -3.73 13.06
N VAL A 623 1.70 -4.66 13.77
CA VAL A 623 2.42 -5.51 14.72
C VAL A 623 3.32 -6.47 13.95
N THR A 624 4.63 -6.39 14.18
CA THR A 624 5.64 -7.16 13.47
C THR A 624 6.51 -8.03 14.36
N ALA A 625 6.12 -8.16 15.61
CA ALA A 625 6.75 -9.05 16.60
C ALA A 625 5.71 -9.96 17.27
N ALA A 626 6.15 -11.14 17.71
CA ALA A 626 5.28 -12.08 18.40
C ALA A 626 4.78 -11.52 19.76
N THR A 627 3.59 -11.92 20.17
CA THR A 627 3.04 -11.59 21.48
C THR A 627 3.87 -12.21 22.59
N ASP A 628 3.92 -11.55 23.74
CA ASP A 628 4.38 -12.18 24.97
C ASP A 628 3.45 -13.34 25.35
N LYS A 629 4.02 -14.50 25.60
CA LYS A 629 3.27 -15.76 25.77
C LYS A 629 2.36 -15.76 27.00
N ILE A 630 2.72 -14.99 28.03
CA ILE A 630 1.98 -14.92 29.28
C ILE A 630 0.81 -13.94 29.12
N SER A 631 1.10 -12.70 28.79
CA SER A 631 0.09 -11.64 28.66
C SER A 631 -0.79 -11.81 27.42
N GLY A 632 -0.29 -12.46 26.36
CA GLY A 632 -0.97 -12.52 25.08
C GLY A 632 -1.02 -11.16 24.36
N LEU A 633 -0.10 -10.25 24.70
CA LEU A 633 -0.02 -8.91 24.14
C LEU A 633 1.26 -8.70 23.33
N ALA A 634 1.15 -8.11 22.17
CA ALA A 634 2.26 -7.56 21.43
C ALA A 634 2.48 -6.10 21.84
N THR A 635 3.73 -5.66 21.93
CA THR A 635 4.07 -4.29 22.30
C THR A 635 4.83 -3.61 21.16
N GLU A 636 4.34 -2.43 20.74
CA GLU A 636 4.94 -1.61 19.70
C GLU A 636 5.36 -0.25 20.24
N GLN A 637 6.45 0.30 19.67
CA GLN A 637 6.87 1.69 19.84
C GLN A 637 6.41 2.45 18.61
N ILE A 638 5.61 3.48 18.81
CA ILE A 638 4.94 4.17 17.70
C ILE A 638 5.22 5.67 17.80
N TRP A 639 5.66 6.26 16.70
CA TRP A 639 5.80 7.69 16.58
C TRP A 639 4.58 8.29 15.88
N LEU A 640 3.83 9.10 16.59
CA LEU A 640 2.73 9.86 16.02
C LEU A 640 3.22 11.27 15.70
N PRO A 641 3.24 11.68 14.44
CA PRO A 641 3.71 12.99 14.03
C PRO A 641 2.77 14.11 14.47
N LYS A 642 3.19 15.36 14.28
CA LYS A 642 2.39 16.55 14.62
C LYS A 642 0.98 16.44 14.05
N GLY A 643 -0.02 16.58 14.91
CA GLY A 643 -1.44 16.46 14.60
C GLY A 643 -2.22 15.79 15.72
N ASP A 644 -3.53 15.70 15.56
CA ASP A 644 -4.43 15.00 16.47
C ASP A 644 -4.79 13.64 15.89
N TRP A 645 -4.50 12.57 16.64
CA TRP A 645 -4.67 11.18 16.21
C TRP A 645 -5.58 10.44 17.13
N ILE A 646 -6.38 9.53 16.60
CA ILE A 646 -7.25 8.65 17.35
C ILE A 646 -6.90 7.22 16.98
N GLU A 647 -6.53 6.40 17.96
CA GLU A 647 -6.24 4.99 17.79
C GLU A 647 -7.55 4.25 17.48
N TRP A 648 -7.67 3.71 16.28
CA TRP A 648 -8.92 3.11 15.79
C TRP A 648 -9.49 2.03 16.71
N PRO A 649 -8.71 1.00 17.13
CA PRO A 649 -9.29 -0.09 17.91
C PRO A 649 -9.68 0.30 19.34
N THR A 650 -9.23 1.45 19.84
CA THR A 650 -9.42 1.80 21.26
C THR A 650 -10.19 3.11 21.47
N GLY A 651 -10.27 3.96 20.47
CA GLY A 651 -10.80 5.32 20.61
C GLY A 651 -9.90 6.28 21.39
N ARG A 652 -8.63 5.90 21.66
CA ARG A 652 -7.70 6.73 22.44
C ARG A 652 -7.14 7.86 21.60
N HIS A 653 -7.14 9.07 22.14
CA HIS A 653 -6.63 10.27 21.50
C HIS A 653 -5.17 10.54 21.86
N PHE A 654 -4.42 11.02 20.87
CA PHE A 654 -3.02 11.42 20.98
C PHE A 654 -2.78 12.76 20.27
N ALA A 655 -2.16 13.71 21.00
CA ALA A 655 -1.66 14.93 20.38
C ALA A 655 -0.16 14.74 20.04
N GLY A 656 0.15 14.69 18.75
CA GLY A 656 1.54 14.58 18.28
C GLY A 656 2.25 15.95 18.15
N PRO A 657 3.61 15.96 18.05
CA PRO A 657 4.46 14.79 17.93
C PRO A 657 4.67 14.08 19.27
N VAL A 658 4.54 12.76 19.29
CA VAL A 658 4.72 11.95 20.51
C VAL A 658 5.19 10.54 20.18
N ASN A 659 6.09 9.99 20.99
CA ASN A 659 6.43 8.57 21.00
C ASN A 659 5.61 7.85 22.07
N VAL A 660 4.91 6.80 21.71
CA VAL A 660 4.06 6.03 22.61
C VAL A 660 4.44 4.56 22.57
N LYS A 661 4.39 3.91 23.73
CA LYS A 661 4.49 2.46 23.86
C LYS A 661 3.09 1.92 24.04
N ARG A 662 2.65 1.06 23.12
CA ARG A 662 1.29 0.52 23.11
C ARG A 662 1.30 -1.01 23.10
N SER A 663 0.30 -1.60 23.75
CA SER A 663 0.09 -3.05 23.79
C SER A 663 -1.20 -3.41 23.07
N PHE A 664 -1.15 -4.48 22.27
CA PHE A 664 -2.25 -4.92 21.41
C PHE A 664 -2.52 -6.40 21.56
N THR A 665 -3.78 -6.78 21.62
CA THR A 665 -4.21 -8.18 21.51
C THR A 665 -4.06 -8.66 20.05
N ILE A 666 -4.17 -9.97 19.81
CA ILE A 666 -4.12 -10.53 18.43
C ILE A 666 -5.20 -9.95 17.53
N ALA A 667 -6.37 -9.56 18.06
CA ALA A 667 -7.47 -9.00 17.29
C ALA A 667 -7.31 -7.52 16.92
N GLN A 668 -6.34 -6.81 17.51
CA GLN A 668 -6.15 -5.38 17.31
C GLN A 668 -5.08 -5.09 16.26
N ILE A 669 -5.38 -4.16 15.36
CA ILE A 669 -4.45 -3.62 14.35
C ILE A 669 -4.16 -2.17 14.73
N PRO A 670 -2.89 -1.78 14.94
CA PRO A 670 -2.52 -0.41 15.28
C PRO A 670 -2.74 0.53 14.08
N VAL A 671 -3.88 1.17 14.04
CA VAL A 671 -4.27 2.18 13.05
C VAL A 671 -4.62 3.46 13.78
N TYR A 672 -4.06 4.56 13.35
CA TYR A 672 -4.29 5.89 13.90
C TYR A 672 -4.95 6.75 12.84
N VAL A 673 -6.17 7.20 13.10
CA VAL A 673 -6.90 8.08 12.20
C VAL A 673 -6.73 9.53 12.62
N LYS A 674 -6.66 10.43 11.66
CA LYS A 674 -6.66 11.87 11.96
C LYS A 674 -7.99 12.27 12.60
N ALA A 675 -7.95 13.17 13.58
CA ALA A 675 -9.18 13.77 14.10
C ALA A 675 -9.97 14.44 12.97
N GLY A 676 -11.26 14.13 12.89
CA GLY A 676 -12.13 14.58 11.81
C GLY A 676 -12.03 13.77 10.52
N ALA A 677 -11.30 12.67 10.48
CA ALA A 677 -11.24 11.81 9.30
C ALA A 677 -12.63 11.35 8.88
N ILE A 678 -12.84 11.26 7.57
CA ILE A 678 -14.03 10.68 6.95
C ILE A 678 -13.57 9.47 6.15
N ILE A 679 -13.91 8.28 6.61
CA ILE A 679 -13.48 7.03 5.98
C ILE A 679 -14.73 6.33 5.41
N PRO A 680 -14.92 6.37 4.07
CA PRO A 680 -16.01 5.66 3.43
C PRO A 680 -15.73 4.16 3.45
N MET A 681 -16.78 3.40 3.73
CA MET A 681 -16.77 1.95 3.77
C MET A 681 -18.05 1.39 3.14
N GLN A 682 -18.11 0.09 2.99
CA GLN A 682 -19.30 -0.66 2.59
C GLN A 682 -19.57 -1.79 3.56
N SER A 683 -20.80 -2.35 3.52
CA SER A 683 -21.07 -3.62 4.19
C SER A 683 -20.16 -4.71 3.61
N PRO A 684 -19.61 -5.61 4.39
CA PRO A 684 -18.82 -6.71 3.87
C PRO A 684 -19.59 -7.47 2.77
N MET A 685 -18.89 -7.78 1.69
CA MET A 685 -19.35 -8.54 0.54
C MET A 685 -18.44 -9.74 0.35
N LEU A 686 -18.91 -10.76 -0.37
CA LEU A 686 -18.08 -11.92 -0.68
C LEU A 686 -17.13 -11.68 -1.87
N HIS A 687 -17.38 -10.63 -2.65
CA HIS A 687 -16.47 -10.07 -3.65
C HIS A 687 -16.89 -8.64 -4.04
N THR A 688 -15.98 -7.83 -4.55
CA THR A 688 -16.18 -6.39 -4.84
C THR A 688 -17.30 -6.06 -5.84
N SER A 689 -17.76 -7.03 -6.61
CA SER A 689 -18.85 -6.88 -7.59
C SER A 689 -20.14 -7.62 -7.21
N GLU A 690 -20.27 -8.12 -5.97
CA GLU A 690 -21.44 -8.88 -5.51
C GLU A 690 -22.74 -8.05 -5.62
N LYS A 691 -22.70 -6.83 -5.20
CA LYS A 691 -23.81 -5.88 -5.23
C LYS A 691 -23.34 -4.43 -5.24
N PRO A 692 -24.18 -3.49 -5.65
CA PRO A 692 -23.88 -2.07 -5.52
C PRO A 692 -23.63 -1.66 -4.06
N VAL A 693 -22.80 -0.64 -3.86
CA VAL A 693 -22.52 -0.09 -2.52
C VAL A 693 -23.71 0.69 -2.01
N ASP A 694 -24.61 0.00 -1.30
CA ASP A 694 -25.82 0.55 -0.69
C ASP A 694 -26.15 -0.22 0.60
N PRO A 695 -26.10 0.43 1.80
CA PRO A 695 -25.73 1.83 2.02
C PRO A 695 -24.22 2.08 1.85
N LEU A 696 -23.86 3.35 1.52
CA LEU A 696 -22.50 3.83 1.70
C LEU A 696 -22.29 4.15 3.19
N ILE A 697 -21.34 3.48 3.82
CA ILE A 697 -20.99 3.68 5.23
C ILE A 697 -19.95 4.80 5.33
N LEU A 698 -20.18 5.77 6.22
CA LEU A 698 -19.30 6.90 6.46
C LEU A 698 -18.88 6.92 7.92
N ASN A 699 -17.62 6.51 8.20
CA ASN A 699 -17.04 6.68 9.54
C ASN A 699 -16.52 8.12 9.64
N VAL A 700 -17.18 8.93 10.48
CA VAL A 700 -16.81 10.33 10.73
C VAL A 700 -16.23 10.42 12.13
N TRP A 701 -14.92 10.59 12.20
CA TRP A 701 -14.18 10.64 13.45
C TRP A 701 -14.35 12.00 14.14
N PRO A 702 -14.18 12.05 15.48
CA PRO A 702 -14.40 13.27 16.24
C PRO A 702 -13.61 14.47 15.72
N LEU A 703 -14.28 15.59 15.61
CA LEU A 703 -13.76 16.91 15.24
C LEU A 703 -13.62 17.81 16.46
N ALA A 704 -12.60 18.66 16.49
CA ALA A 704 -12.51 19.73 17.46
C ALA A 704 -13.65 20.74 17.26
N PRO A 705 -14.18 21.35 18.32
CA PRO A 705 -15.16 22.43 18.20
C PRO A 705 -14.65 23.57 17.30
N GLY A 706 -15.47 24.03 16.38
CA GLY A 706 -15.13 25.07 15.41
C GLY A 706 -14.36 24.57 14.18
N SER A 707 -14.08 23.27 14.08
CA SER A 707 -13.35 22.69 12.95
C SER A 707 -14.29 22.03 11.94
N SER A 708 -13.73 21.78 10.74
CA SER A 708 -14.40 21.06 9.68
C SER A 708 -13.44 20.17 8.90
N SER A 709 -13.98 19.14 8.27
CA SER A 709 -13.26 18.24 7.38
C SER A 709 -14.08 17.94 6.13
N SER A 710 -13.43 17.44 5.10
CA SER A 710 -14.08 17.04 3.87
C SER A 710 -13.39 15.84 3.23
N TYR A 711 -14.18 15.06 2.51
CA TYR A 711 -13.71 13.94 1.70
C TYR A 711 -14.56 13.84 0.43
N SER A 712 -14.06 13.22 -0.63
CA SER A 712 -14.80 13.04 -1.87
C SER A 712 -14.64 11.61 -2.36
N VAL A 713 -15.69 10.80 -2.20
CA VAL A 713 -15.70 9.39 -2.62
C VAL A 713 -15.73 9.32 -4.13
N TYR A 714 -14.85 8.52 -4.69
CA TYR A 714 -14.75 8.28 -6.13
C TYR A 714 -15.41 6.96 -6.52
N GLU A 715 -16.13 6.97 -7.64
CA GLU A 715 -16.77 5.79 -8.22
C GLU A 715 -16.74 5.85 -9.75
N ASP A 716 -16.53 4.71 -10.40
CA ASP A 716 -16.66 4.50 -11.84
C ASP A 716 -17.14 3.07 -12.15
N SER A 717 -17.08 2.63 -13.40
CA SER A 717 -17.46 1.27 -13.79
C SER A 717 -16.58 0.16 -13.19
N GLY A 718 -15.43 0.49 -12.64
CA GLY A 718 -14.48 -0.45 -12.03
C GLY A 718 -13.61 -1.25 -13.01
N ALA A 719 -13.92 -1.28 -14.31
CA ALA A 719 -13.29 -2.21 -15.25
C ALA A 719 -12.89 -1.61 -16.61
N SER A 720 -13.38 -0.40 -16.97
CA SER A 720 -13.08 0.25 -18.24
C SER A 720 -12.09 1.41 -18.08
N VAL A 721 -11.51 1.85 -19.21
CA VAL A 721 -10.65 3.06 -19.26
C VAL A 721 -11.43 4.36 -19.43
N GLU A 722 -12.76 4.31 -19.47
CA GLU A 722 -13.61 5.49 -19.69
C GLU A 722 -13.43 6.59 -18.61
N TYR A 723 -12.95 6.23 -17.41
CA TYR A 723 -12.59 7.20 -16.38
C TYR A 723 -11.57 8.24 -16.85
N GLN A 724 -10.69 7.88 -17.79
CA GLN A 724 -9.72 8.79 -18.41
C GLN A 724 -10.39 9.87 -19.24
N LYS A 725 -11.61 9.63 -19.71
CA LYS A 725 -12.46 10.56 -20.48
C LYS A 725 -13.46 11.33 -19.61
N GLY A 726 -13.33 11.23 -18.27
CA GLY A 726 -14.22 11.92 -17.34
C GLY A 726 -15.50 11.15 -17.00
N VAL A 727 -15.65 9.88 -17.40
CA VAL A 727 -16.80 9.03 -17.09
C VAL A 727 -16.64 8.41 -15.71
N PHE A 728 -16.91 9.17 -14.67
CA PHE A 728 -16.88 8.81 -13.27
C PHE A 728 -17.78 9.72 -12.44
N ALA A 729 -17.99 9.37 -11.18
CA ALA A 729 -18.73 10.17 -10.21
C ALA A 729 -17.88 10.46 -8.96
N ARG A 730 -18.20 11.57 -8.29
CA ARG A 730 -17.66 11.95 -6.99
C ARG A 730 -18.79 12.33 -6.05
N THR A 731 -18.77 11.76 -4.85
CA THR A 731 -19.71 12.12 -3.78
C THR A 731 -18.97 13.00 -2.76
N PRO A 732 -19.15 14.33 -2.77
CA PRO A 732 -18.53 15.21 -1.79
C PRO A 732 -19.20 15.03 -0.43
N ILE A 733 -18.40 14.98 0.63
CA ILE A 733 -18.82 14.83 2.02
C ILE A 733 -18.14 15.92 2.83
N LYS A 734 -18.89 16.62 3.69
CA LYS A 734 -18.35 17.63 4.60
C LYS A 734 -18.87 17.36 6.01
N ALA A 735 -17.97 17.39 6.98
CA ALA A 735 -18.33 17.33 8.39
C ALA A 735 -17.86 18.62 9.07
N ALA A 736 -18.71 19.23 9.90
CA ALA A 736 -18.39 20.44 10.66
C ALA A 736 -18.94 20.33 12.08
N GLN A 737 -18.05 20.51 13.06
CA GLN A 737 -18.38 20.56 14.46
C GLN A 737 -18.49 22.03 14.91
N THR A 738 -19.70 22.49 15.17
CA THR A 738 -19.89 23.78 15.85
C THR A 738 -19.75 23.61 17.37
N ALA A 739 -20.11 24.62 18.16
CA ALA A 739 -20.11 24.49 19.61
C ALA A 739 -21.08 23.40 20.10
N ASP A 740 -22.16 23.13 19.36
CA ASP A 740 -23.17 22.13 19.75
C ASP A 740 -23.40 21.04 18.67
N PRO A 741 -24.02 21.29 17.47
CA PRO A 741 -24.22 20.17 16.56
C PRO A 741 -22.96 19.80 15.76
N LEU A 742 -22.80 18.49 15.55
CA LEU A 742 -22.05 17.98 14.41
C LEU A 742 -23.00 17.99 13.20
N ARG A 743 -22.59 18.61 12.11
CA ARG A 743 -23.31 18.66 10.85
C ARG A 743 -22.51 17.91 9.78
N VAL A 744 -23.12 16.89 9.17
CA VAL A 744 -22.56 16.14 8.06
C VAL A 744 -23.41 16.40 6.82
N GLU A 745 -22.79 16.87 5.76
CA GLU A 745 -23.41 17.09 4.45
C GLU A 745 -22.84 16.07 3.45
N ILE A 746 -23.73 15.41 2.68
CA ILE A 746 -23.41 14.40 1.67
C ILE A 746 -24.01 14.85 0.34
N GLY A 747 -23.20 14.87 -0.72
CA GLY A 747 -23.61 15.21 -2.06
C GLY A 747 -24.07 16.65 -2.28
N PRO A 748 -24.71 16.96 -3.40
CA PRO A 748 -25.08 16.05 -4.50
C PRO A 748 -23.88 15.37 -5.17
N VAL A 749 -24.11 14.22 -5.81
CA VAL A 749 -23.08 13.51 -6.57
C VAL A 749 -22.75 14.32 -7.83
N GLU A 750 -21.46 14.46 -8.09
CA GLU A 750 -20.89 15.16 -9.24
C GLU A 750 -20.42 14.14 -10.30
N GLY A 751 -20.79 14.34 -11.58
CA GLY A 751 -20.46 13.40 -12.66
C GLY A 751 -21.42 12.21 -12.75
N SER A 752 -21.08 11.25 -13.60
CA SER A 752 -21.87 10.03 -13.80
C SER A 752 -21.08 8.95 -14.53
N TYR A 753 -21.52 7.69 -14.39
CA TYR A 753 -20.98 6.55 -15.12
C TYR A 753 -22.09 5.50 -15.35
N PRO A 754 -21.94 4.59 -16.31
CA PRO A 754 -22.90 3.49 -16.52
C PRO A 754 -23.05 2.60 -15.29
N GLY A 755 -24.28 2.37 -14.84
CA GLY A 755 -24.58 1.58 -13.64
C GLY A 755 -24.59 2.36 -12.32
N MET A 756 -24.34 3.68 -12.33
CA MET A 756 -24.43 4.51 -11.14
C MET A 756 -25.81 4.47 -10.49
N LEU A 757 -25.85 4.32 -9.16
CA LEU A 757 -27.10 4.38 -8.41
C LEU A 757 -27.76 5.76 -8.50
N LYS A 758 -29.07 5.80 -8.74
CA LYS A 758 -29.87 7.03 -8.74
C LYS A 758 -30.40 7.41 -7.36
N THR A 759 -30.51 6.42 -6.49
CA THR A 759 -30.86 6.57 -5.07
C THR A 759 -29.92 5.72 -4.24
N ARG A 760 -29.57 6.18 -3.04
CA ARG A 760 -28.64 5.49 -2.14
C ARG A 760 -29.00 5.77 -0.69
N GLY A 761 -28.94 4.74 0.16
CA GLY A 761 -28.92 4.88 1.60
C GLY A 761 -27.53 5.25 2.11
N TYR A 762 -27.48 5.85 3.30
CA TYR A 762 -26.20 6.10 3.96
C TYR A 762 -26.26 5.59 5.40
N GLU A 763 -25.13 5.13 5.90
CA GLU A 763 -24.96 4.83 7.31
C GLU A 763 -23.81 5.69 7.86
N LEU A 764 -24.11 6.59 8.80
CA LEU A 764 -23.08 7.35 9.47
C LEU A 764 -22.70 6.63 10.76
N ARG A 765 -21.39 6.41 10.93
CA ARG A 765 -20.80 5.92 12.18
C ARG A 765 -19.96 7.01 12.80
N LEU A 766 -20.22 7.33 14.06
CA LEU A 766 -19.52 8.34 14.83
C LEU A 766 -18.81 7.62 16.00
N PRO A 767 -17.58 7.10 15.79
CA PRO A 767 -16.85 6.35 16.80
C PRO A 767 -16.27 7.27 17.88
N ALA A 768 -15.99 6.71 19.05
CA ALA A 768 -15.36 7.37 20.20
C ALA A 768 -16.02 8.72 20.56
N ASP A 769 -17.35 8.74 20.61
CA ASP A 769 -18.13 9.96 20.83
C ASP A 769 -19.26 9.76 21.85
N TRP A 770 -19.76 10.87 22.36
CA TRP A 770 -20.91 10.88 23.26
C TRP A 770 -22.19 10.49 22.51
N PRO A 771 -23.14 9.76 23.18
CA PRO A 771 -24.42 9.45 22.55
C PRO A 771 -25.20 10.73 22.21
N PRO A 772 -25.94 10.75 21.11
CA PRO A 772 -26.74 11.90 20.74
C PRO A 772 -27.98 12.02 21.64
N VAL A 773 -28.41 13.27 21.89
CA VAL A 773 -29.74 13.56 22.47
C VAL A 773 -30.78 13.76 21.37
N SER A 774 -30.36 14.12 20.18
CA SER A 774 -31.21 14.17 19.00
C SER A 774 -30.42 14.05 17.71
N VAL A 775 -31.04 13.41 16.70
CA VAL A 775 -30.51 13.31 15.33
C VAL A 775 -31.60 13.79 14.39
N THR A 776 -31.24 14.59 13.40
CA THR A 776 -32.13 14.96 12.30
C THR A 776 -31.50 14.64 10.95
N VAL A 777 -32.34 14.23 9.97
CA VAL A 777 -31.94 14.06 8.56
C VAL A 777 -32.82 15.00 7.74
N ASN A 778 -32.21 15.91 6.98
CA ASN A 778 -32.88 16.96 6.21
C ASN A 778 -33.93 17.75 7.04
N GLY A 779 -33.58 18.03 8.33
CA GLY A 779 -34.43 18.72 9.30
C GLY A 779 -35.56 17.87 9.92
N LYS A 780 -35.70 16.60 9.53
CA LYS A 780 -36.68 15.68 10.12
C LYS A 780 -36.01 14.87 11.25
N ALA A 781 -36.65 14.80 12.41
CA ALA A 781 -36.14 14.03 13.55
C ALA A 781 -36.08 12.52 13.24
N LEU A 782 -34.96 11.91 13.56
CA LEU A 782 -34.75 10.48 13.49
C LEU A 782 -34.85 9.88 14.89
N LYS A 783 -35.59 8.79 15.03
CA LYS A 783 -35.85 8.18 16.34
C LYS A 783 -34.68 7.31 16.79
N PRO A 784 -34.39 7.24 18.11
CA PRO A 784 -33.57 6.19 18.64
C PRO A 784 -34.26 4.83 18.44
N VAL A 785 -33.48 3.82 18.10
CA VAL A 785 -33.92 2.42 17.97
C VAL A 785 -33.02 1.51 18.79
N LYS A 786 -33.48 0.30 19.13
CA LYS A 786 -32.69 -0.66 19.88
C LYS A 786 -31.56 -1.23 19.03
N PRO A 787 -30.47 -1.72 19.65
CA PRO A 787 -29.39 -2.43 18.92
C PRO A 787 -29.97 -3.51 17.99
N GLY A 788 -29.44 -3.58 16.75
CA GLY A 788 -29.87 -4.52 15.72
C GLY A 788 -31.12 -4.08 14.92
N GLN A 789 -31.77 -2.95 15.24
CA GLN A 789 -32.88 -2.38 14.48
C GLN A 789 -32.37 -1.32 13.50
N THR A 790 -33.04 -1.21 12.34
CA THR A 790 -32.75 -0.21 11.28
C THR A 790 -33.81 0.89 11.25
N GLY A 791 -33.58 1.95 10.48
CA GLY A 791 -34.53 3.05 10.28
C GLY A 791 -34.53 4.11 11.37
N GLY A 792 -33.43 4.19 12.13
CA GLY A 792 -33.26 5.17 13.18
C GLY A 792 -31.77 5.38 13.51
N TRP A 793 -31.45 5.73 14.74
CA TRP A 793 -30.08 5.73 15.23
C TRP A 793 -29.94 4.87 16.47
N THR A 794 -28.76 4.22 16.63
CA THR A 794 -28.40 3.39 17.79
C THR A 794 -27.08 3.88 18.38
N PHE A 795 -26.76 3.40 19.57
CA PHE A 795 -25.48 3.62 20.22
C PHE A 795 -24.85 2.28 20.62
N GLU A 796 -23.67 2.01 20.09
CA GLU A 796 -22.87 0.82 20.41
C GLU A 796 -21.95 1.14 21.57
N GLY A 797 -22.36 0.79 22.78
CA GLY A 797 -21.68 1.21 24.01
C GLY A 797 -20.28 0.60 24.19
N ASN A 798 -20.00 -0.57 23.61
CA ASN A 798 -18.68 -1.21 23.70
C ASN A 798 -17.59 -0.42 22.97
N THR A 799 -17.96 0.31 21.92
CA THR A 799 -17.08 1.12 21.07
C THR A 799 -17.37 2.61 21.17
N LEU A 800 -18.37 2.99 21.96
CA LEU A 800 -18.90 4.36 22.04
C LEU A 800 -19.21 4.93 20.65
N THR A 801 -19.84 4.13 19.81
CA THR A 801 -20.13 4.50 18.41
C THR A 801 -21.63 4.75 18.23
N THR A 802 -21.97 5.95 17.75
CA THR A 802 -23.33 6.22 17.27
C THR A 802 -23.45 5.74 15.82
N VAL A 803 -24.48 4.94 15.53
CA VAL A 803 -24.81 4.46 14.18
C VAL A 803 -26.12 5.08 13.75
N ILE A 804 -26.13 5.79 12.60
CA ILE A 804 -27.27 6.52 12.08
C ILE A 804 -27.64 5.98 10.71
N SER A 805 -28.81 5.34 10.58
CA SER A 805 -29.31 4.86 9.29
C SER A 805 -30.07 5.98 8.58
N VAL A 806 -29.51 6.49 7.50
CA VAL A 806 -30.15 7.47 6.62
C VAL A 806 -30.90 6.74 5.51
N PRO A 807 -32.22 6.92 5.37
CA PRO A 807 -32.99 6.28 4.31
C PRO A 807 -32.46 6.62 2.92
N ALA A 808 -32.78 5.78 1.93
CA ALA A 808 -32.35 6.03 0.57
C ALA A 808 -32.92 7.37 0.04
N GLU A 809 -32.02 8.21 -0.44
CA GLU A 809 -32.27 9.52 -1.01
C GLU A 809 -31.76 9.56 -2.45
N SER A 810 -32.24 10.53 -3.24
CA SER A 810 -31.71 10.75 -4.59
C SER A 810 -30.23 11.14 -4.50
N THR A 811 -29.37 10.50 -5.30
CA THR A 811 -27.96 10.87 -5.39
C THR A 811 -27.72 12.26 -5.95
N ALA A 812 -28.70 12.83 -6.66
CA ALA A 812 -28.68 14.22 -7.13
C ALA A 812 -29.08 15.23 -6.04
N ALA A 813 -29.53 14.79 -4.87
CA ALA A 813 -29.92 15.65 -3.77
C ALA A 813 -28.81 15.74 -2.71
N LYS A 814 -28.77 16.86 -1.99
CA LYS A 814 -27.94 17.01 -0.81
C LYS A 814 -28.64 16.40 0.39
N VAL A 815 -27.93 15.58 1.14
CA VAL A 815 -28.38 15.03 2.43
C VAL A 815 -27.65 15.75 3.56
N VAL A 816 -28.39 16.17 4.59
CA VAL A 816 -27.85 16.85 5.75
C VAL A 816 -28.23 16.09 7.00
N VAL A 817 -27.25 15.62 7.76
CA VAL A 817 -27.43 14.99 9.07
C VAL A 817 -26.90 15.92 10.15
N GLU A 818 -27.75 16.24 11.14
CA GLU A 818 -27.34 17.01 12.31
C GLU A 818 -27.48 16.14 13.56
N VAL A 819 -26.39 16.10 14.34
CA VAL A 819 -26.28 15.30 15.56
C VAL A 819 -26.01 16.23 16.74
N ARG A 820 -26.96 16.29 17.70
CA ARG A 820 -26.83 17.08 18.92
C ARG A 820 -26.54 16.19 20.09
N ARG A 821 -25.55 16.54 20.88
CA ARG A 821 -25.16 15.86 22.10
C ARG A 821 -25.62 16.64 23.33
N ALA A 822 -25.49 16.07 24.54
CA ALA A 822 -25.74 16.78 25.76
C ALA A 822 -24.82 18.02 25.85
N LYS A 823 -25.36 19.11 26.42
CA LYS A 823 -24.61 20.37 26.59
C LYS A 823 -23.33 20.14 27.40
N GLY A 824 -22.21 20.61 26.90
CA GLY A 824 -20.89 20.47 27.55
C GLY A 824 -20.16 19.15 27.24
N SER A 825 -20.76 18.19 26.56
CA SER A 825 -20.13 16.90 26.26
C SER A 825 -18.82 17.03 25.42
N ALA A 826 -18.75 18.03 24.53
CA ALA A 826 -17.53 18.29 23.76
C ALA A 826 -16.30 18.63 24.65
N ALA A 827 -16.50 19.35 25.76
CA ALA A 827 -15.44 19.67 26.71
C ALA A 827 -15.03 18.46 27.58
N ARG A 828 -15.88 17.44 27.64
CA ARG A 828 -15.71 16.23 28.46
C ARG A 828 -15.28 15.01 27.62
N ARG A 829 -14.89 15.19 26.34
CA ARG A 829 -14.53 14.09 25.47
C ARG A 829 -13.39 13.22 26.01
N SER A 830 -12.47 13.81 26.77
CA SER A 830 -11.37 13.08 27.41
C SER A 830 -11.84 12.01 28.40
N GLU A 831 -13.08 12.08 28.88
CA GLU A 831 -13.65 11.05 29.76
C GLU A 831 -13.96 9.74 29.01
N LEU A 832 -14.08 9.82 27.67
CA LEU A 832 -14.30 8.67 26.80
C LEU A 832 -12.99 8.02 26.35
N ASP A 833 -11.85 8.64 26.66
CA ASP A 833 -10.55 8.31 26.07
C ASP A 833 -10.14 6.86 26.33
N GLY A 834 -9.95 6.12 25.27
CA GLY A 834 -9.51 4.73 25.33
C GLY A 834 -10.56 3.73 25.85
N PHE A 835 -11.83 4.13 26.07
CA PHE A 835 -12.86 3.26 26.66
C PHE A 835 -13.05 1.95 25.88
N ALA A 836 -13.11 2.00 24.56
CA ALA A 836 -13.25 0.80 23.71
C ALA A 836 -12.07 -0.18 23.89
N GLY A 837 -10.86 0.34 24.03
CA GLY A 837 -9.67 -0.46 24.34
C GLY A 837 -9.74 -1.07 25.74
N LYS A 838 -10.15 -0.29 26.74
CA LYS A 838 -10.36 -0.79 28.12
C LYS A 838 -11.40 -1.91 28.14
N MET A 839 -12.50 -1.76 27.40
CA MET A 839 -13.51 -2.81 27.26
C MET A 839 -12.95 -4.08 26.62
N THR A 840 -12.09 -3.95 25.61
CA THR A 840 -11.42 -5.09 24.96
C THR A 840 -10.55 -5.85 25.97
N PHE A 841 -9.75 -5.14 26.75
CA PHE A 841 -8.88 -5.76 27.76
C PHE A 841 -9.67 -6.37 28.92
N VAL A 842 -10.73 -5.71 29.40
CA VAL A 842 -11.62 -6.24 30.43
C VAL A 842 -12.31 -7.52 29.98
N ARG A 843 -12.78 -7.56 28.75
CA ARG A 843 -13.39 -8.75 28.13
C ARG A 843 -12.39 -9.89 28.00
N GLY A 844 -11.18 -9.60 27.52
CA GLY A 844 -10.08 -10.57 27.47
C GLY A 844 -9.68 -11.10 28.86
N ALA A 845 -9.68 -10.25 29.88
CA ALA A 845 -9.43 -10.68 31.25
C ALA A 845 -10.56 -11.58 31.81
N TYR A 846 -11.83 -11.26 31.49
CA TYR A 846 -12.96 -12.11 31.80
C TYR A 846 -12.81 -13.50 31.15
N ASP A 847 -12.49 -13.57 29.87
CA ASP A 847 -12.30 -14.82 29.13
C ASP A 847 -11.12 -15.64 29.71
N ALA A 848 -10.03 -14.98 30.07
CA ALA A 848 -8.89 -15.61 30.74
C ALA A 848 -9.30 -16.19 32.12
N MET A 849 -10.08 -15.44 32.90
CA MET A 849 -10.57 -15.92 34.19
C MET A 849 -11.52 -17.12 34.04
N GLN A 850 -12.32 -17.20 32.99
CA GLN A 850 -13.13 -18.40 32.71
C GLN A 850 -12.26 -19.65 32.52
N GLN A 851 -11.05 -19.50 31.91
CA GLN A 851 -10.11 -20.61 31.69
C GLN A 851 -9.45 -21.10 32.99
N THR A 852 -9.52 -20.37 34.07
CA THR A 852 -9.08 -20.89 35.37
C THR A 852 -9.98 -22.02 35.93
N GLY A 853 -11.17 -22.18 35.35
CA GLY A 853 -12.10 -23.30 35.57
C GLY A 853 -12.56 -23.39 37.02
N PRO A 854 -12.57 -24.63 37.61
CA PRO A 854 -13.08 -24.82 38.96
C PRO A 854 -12.17 -24.25 40.05
N VAL A 855 -10.97 -23.73 39.74
CA VAL A 855 -10.05 -23.12 40.74
C VAL A 855 -10.52 -21.74 41.11
N ALA A 856 -10.92 -20.96 40.10
CA ALA A 856 -11.46 -19.61 40.30
C ALA A 856 -12.36 -19.26 39.10
N GLY A 857 -12.98 -18.12 39.16
CA GLY A 857 -13.77 -17.54 38.08
C GLY A 857 -13.70 -16.02 38.12
N PRO A 858 -14.28 -15.31 37.16
CA PRO A 858 -14.34 -13.86 37.14
C PRO A 858 -15.08 -13.34 38.39
N SER A 859 -14.55 -12.28 39.01
CA SER A 859 -15.21 -11.61 40.11
C SER A 859 -16.48 -10.88 39.67
N LEU A 860 -17.39 -10.57 40.59
CA LEU A 860 -18.60 -9.80 40.26
C LEU A 860 -18.25 -8.40 39.72
N ALA A 861 -17.15 -7.82 40.22
CA ALA A 861 -16.66 -6.54 39.71
C ALA A 861 -16.17 -6.64 38.27
N LEU A 862 -15.43 -7.69 37.90
CA LEU A 862 -15.01 -7.92 36.55
C LEU A 862 -16.18 -8.15 35.58
N ILE A 863 -17.19 -8.92 36.03
CA ILE A 863 -18.45 -9.13 35.27
C ILE A 863 -19.16 -7.78 35.11
N GLY A 864 -19.26 -6.98 36.19
CA GLY A 864 -19.87 -5.65 36.16
C GLY A 864 -19.20 -4.71 35.19
N ALA A 865 -17.86 -4.65 35.16
CA ALA A 865 -17.08 -3.87 34.24
C ALA A 865 -17.29 -4.35 32.77
N MET A 866 -17.22 -5.65 32.51
CA MET A 866 -17.42 -6.25 31.22
C MET A 866 -18.80 -5.92 30.62
N GLN A 867 -19.84 -5.84 31.42
CA GLN A 867 -21.22 -5.53 31.00
C GLN A 867 -21.49 -4.04 30.78
N SER A 868 -20.57 -3.13 31.14
CA SER A 868 -20.80 -1.68 31.04
C SER A 868 -21.11 -1.21 29.62
N GLY A 869 -20.41 -1.70 28.65
CA GLY A 869 -20.66 -1.37 27.23
C GLY A 869 -22.03 -1.87 26.74
N ASP A 870 -22.44 -3.08 27.13
CA ASP A 870 -23.73 -3.62 26.76
C ASP A 870 -24.88 -2.80 27.42
N ARG A 871 -24.73 -2.41 28.68
CA ARG A 871 -25.70 -1.52 29.35
C ARG A 871 -25.79 -0.16 28.64
N LEU A 872 -24.67 0.40 28.22
CA LEU A 872 -24.64 1.65 27.43
C LEU A 872 -25.35 1.51 26.08
N SER A 873 -25.28 0.36 25.44
CA SER A 873 -26.00 0.11 24.17
C SER A 873 -27.53 0.18 24.35
N TYR A 874 -28.06 -0.21 25.51
CA TYR A 874 -29.48 -0.16 25.79
C TYR A 874 -29.94 1.13 26.48
N TYR A 875 -29.06 1.79 27.23
CA TYR A 875 -29.35 2.98 28.03
C TYR A 875 -28.27 4.05 27.83
N PRO A 876 -28.08 4.56 26.62
CA PRO A 876 -27.02 5.53 26.31
C PRO A 876 -27.14 6.85 27.10
N GLU A 877 -28.35 7.20 27.53
CA GLU A 877 -28.59 8.40 28.37
C GLU A 877 -27.98 8.29 29.78
N LYS A 878 -27.59 7.08 30.21
CA LYS A 878 -26.97 6.84 31.54
C LYS A 878 -25.45 6.86 31.51
N ILE A 879 -24.84 7.33 30.40
CA ILE A 879 -23.41 7.22 30.15
C ILE A 879 -22.54 7.78 31.28
N ASP A 880 -22.91 8.90 31.89
CA ASP A 880 -22.16 9.49 33.04
C ASP A 880 -22.05 8.53 34.20
N GLY A 881 -23.17 7.94 34.63
CA GLY A 881 -23.19 6.98 35.72
C GLY A 881 -22.49 5.66 35.34
N GLU A 882 -22.60 5.23 34.13
CA GLU A 882 -21.99 3.98 33.67
C GLU A 882 -20.47 4.07 33.51
N LEU A 883 -19.93 5.21 33.06
CA LEU A 883 -18.49 5.46 33.05
C LEU A 883 -17.90 5.45 34.44
N ALA A 884 -18.58 6.10 35.44
CA ALA A 884 -18.15 6.08 36.83
C ALA A 884 -18.21 4.65 37.41
N HIS A 885 -19.29 3.90 37.13
CA HIS A 885 -19.41 2.50 37.52
C HIS A 885 -18.31 1.62 36.92
N PHE A 886 -18.02 1.79 35.64
CA PHE A 886 -16.96 1.05 34.99
C PHE A 886 -15.59 1.26 35.65
N GLN A 887 -15.24 2.51 35.96
CA GLN A 887 -13.97 2.84 36.64
C GLN A 887 -13.88 2.19 38.03
N GLU A 888 -14.95 2.25 38.83
CA GLU A 888 -15.00 1.63 40.17
C GLU A 888 -14.93 0.10 40.04
N ALA A 889 -15.70 -0.49 39.12
CA ALA A 889 -15.71 -1.93 38.92
C ALA A 889 -14.34 -2.45 38.40
N LEU A 890 -13.66 -1.70 37.52
CA LEU A 890 -12.32 -2.05 37.04
C LEU A 890 -11.31 -2.06 38.21
N LYS A 891 -11.31 -1.01 39.02
CA LYS A 891 -10.46 -0.91 40.22
C LYS A 891 -10.72 -2.06 41.19
N GLN A 892 -12.00 -2.36 41.46
CA GLN A 892 -12.34 -3.47 42.33
C GLN A 892 -11.94 -4.82 41.76
N ALA A 893 -12.10 -5.03 40.44
CA ALA A 893 -11.67 -6.25 39.75
C ALA A 893 -10.16 -6.48 39.89
N GLN A 894 -9.35 -5.43 39.81
CA GLN A 894 -7.90 -5.52 40.03
C GLN A 894 -7.57 -5.92 41.48
N MET A 895 -8.28 -5.36 42.46
CA MET A 895 -8.11 -5.71 43.89
C MET A 895 -8.51 -7.18 44.12
N ASP A 896 -9.64 -7.61 43.56
CA ASP A 896 -10.12 -8.99 43.69
C ASP A 896 -9.11 -9.98 43.08
N LEU A 897 -8.56 -9.64 41.93
CA LEU A 897 -7.57 -10.48 41.26
C LEU A 897 -6.26 -10.57 42.04
N ALA A 898 -5.74 -9.44 42.55
CA ALA A 898 -4.55 -9.40 43.41
C ALA A 898 -4.74 -10.15 44.75
N ALA A 899 -5.98 -10.21 45.27
CA ALA A 899 -6.32 -11.03 46.45
C ALA A 899 -6.36 -12.52 46.07
N LEU A 900 -6.92 -12.87 44.93
CA LEU A 900 -6.97 -14.23 44.40
C LEU A 900 -5.58 -14.81 44.13
N ASP A 901 -4.68 -14.04 43.55
CA ASP A 901 -3.30 -14.47 43.26
C ASP A 901 -2.59 -15.04 44.49
N LYS A 902 -2.74 -14.39 45.63
CA LYS A 902 -2.15 -14.84 46.90
C LYS A 902 -2.65 -16.20 47.38
N GLU A 903 -3.84 -16.61 46.97
CA GLU A 903 -4.47 -17.88 47.37
C GLU A 903 -4.49 -18.92 46.22
N PHE A 904 -4.13 -18.49 44.99
CA PHE A 904 -4.37 -19.28 43.78
C PHE A 904 -3.70 -20.64 43.82
N GLU A 905 -2.43 -20.70 44.18
CA GLU A 905 -1.66 -21.97 44.26
C GLU A 905 -2.28 -22.96 45.28
N LYS A 906 -2.78 -22.46 46.39
CA LYS A 906 -3.49 -23.29 47.37
C LYS A 906 -4.78 -23.85 46.77
N ARG A 907 -5.60 -23.00 46.18
CA ARG A 907 -6.83 -23.40 45.50
C ARG A 907 -6.59 -24.38 44.34
N LEU A 908 -5.55 -24.16 43.57
CA LEU A 908 -5.12 -25.02 42.45
C LEU A 908 -4.70 -26.41 42.95
N SER A 909 -3.97 -26.49 44.09
CA SER A 909 -3.59 -27.75 44.73
C SER A 909 -4.78 -28.52 45.25
N ASP A 910 -5.70 -27.82 45.96
CA ASP A 910 -6.90 -28.42 46.55
C ASP A 910 -7.87 -28.92 45.45
N THR A 911 -8.01 -28.19 44.37
CA THR A 911 -8.86 -28.57 43.23
C THR A 911 -8.26 -29.76 42.50
N SER A 912 -6.95 -29.81 42.32
CA SER A 912 -6.25 -30.91 41.65
C SER A 912 -6.38 -32.22 42.45
N ARG A 913 -6.38 -32.16 43.77
CA ARG A 913 -6.63 -33.34 44.61
C ARG A 913 -8.06 -33.89 44.43
N ARG A 914 -9.05 -33.01 44.16
CA ARG A 914 -10.44 -33.44 43.92
C ARG A 914 -10.66 -34.02 42.55
N ILE A 915 -9.96 -33.50 41.53
CA ILE A 915 -10.06 -33.93 40.13
C ILE A 915 -9.18 -35.15 39.86
N GLY A 916 -8.02 -35.28 40.52
CA GLY A 916 -7.03 -36.36 40.35
C GLY A 916 -7.48 -37.73 40.88
N GLY A 917 -8.73 -37.82 41.40
CA GLY A 917 -9.38 -39.11 41.66
C GLY A 917 -9.78 -39.89 40.39
N SER A 918 -9.56 -39.39 39.21
CA SER A 918 -9.88 -40.03 37.93
C SER A 918 -8.80 -39.78 36.86
N ALA A 919 -8.02 -40.80 36.58
CA ALA A 919 -7.52 -41.17 35.26
C ALA A 919 -6.59 -40.24 34.43
N LEU A 920 -6.06 -39.13 34.92
CA LEU A 920 -5.07 -38.30 34.19
C LEU A 920 -3.66 -38.69 34.62
N ALA A 921 -2.72 -38.74 33.67
CA ALA A 921 -1.30 -38.93 33.98
C ALA A 921 -0.73 -37.70 34.74
N PRO A 922 0.27 -37.88 35.64
CA PRO A 922 0.85 -36.76 36.39
C PRO A 922 1.32 -35.59 35.51
N ALA A 923 1.84 -35.85 34.35
CA ALA A 923 2.28 -34.84 33.38
C ALA A 923 1.11 -34.00 32.85
N ASP A 924 -0.04 -34.60 32.58
CA ASP A 924 -1.25 -33.91 32.12
C ASP A 924 -1.83 -33.01 33.22
N VAL A 925 -1.77 -33.46 34.48
CA VAL A 925 -2.19 -32.68 35.65
C VAL A 925 -1.35 -31.40 35.79
N GLU A 926 -0.02 -31.50 35.62
CA GLU A 926 0.86 -30.34 35.76
C GLU A 926 0.68 -29.38 34.54
N SER A 927 0.50 -29.92 33.33
CA SER A 927 0.16 -29.11 32.15
C SER A 927 -1.15 -28.31 32.36
N GLU A 928 -2.18 -28.96 32.89
CA GLU A 928 -3.44 -28.28 33.21
C GLU A 928 -3.32 -27.21 34.32
N LYS A 929 -2.44 -27.45 35.31
CA LYS A 929 -2.14 -26.43 36.32
C LYS A 929 -1.44 -25.23 35.69
N GLN A 930 -0.47 -25.48 34.81
CA GLN A 930 0.26 -24.41 34.14
C GLN A 930 -0.67 -23.54 33.26
N LYS A 931 -1.56 -24.16 32.49
CA LYS A 931 -2.57 -23.42 31.73
C LYS A 931 -3.41 -22.48 32.58
N ARG A 932 -3.78 -22.89 33.79
CA ARG A 932 -4.56 -22.06 34.68
C ARG A 932 -3.75 -20.93 35.32
N ARG A 933 -2.47 -21.15 35.65
CA ARG A 933 -1.52 -20.08 36.04
C ARG A 933 -1.39 -19.04 34.95
N ASP A 934 -1.15 -19.50 33.70
CA ASP A 934 -1.01 -18.62 32.55
C ASP A 934 -2.29 -17.81 32.31
N ALA A 935 -3.47 -18.42 32.51
CA ALA A 935 -4.75 -17.72 32.40
C ALA A 935 -4.92 -16.63 33.50
N LEU A 936 -4.52 -16.90 34.75
CA LEU A 936 -4.52 -15.89 35.80
C LEU A 936 -3.60 -14.72 35.47
N HIS A 937 -2.34 -14.99 35.13
CA HIS A 937 -1.33 -13.98 34.79
C HIS A 937 -1.75 -13.17 33.53
N ARG A 938 -2.42 -13.83 32.57
CA ARG A 938 -3.01 -13.13 31.42
C ARG A 938 -4.10 -12.15 31.84
N ALA A 939 -5.00 -12.56 32.75
CA ALA A 939 -6.04 -11.68 33.26
C ALA A 939 -5.44 -10.46 33.99
N GLU A 940 -4.39 -10.66 34.78
CA GLU A 940 -3.64 -9.60 35.47
C GLU A 940 -3.04 -8.60 34.47
N ALA A 941 -2.35 -9.08 33.47
CA ALA A 941 -1.72 -8.25 32.44
C ALA A 941 -2.78 -7.42 31.68
N LEU A 942 -3.90 -8.03 31.31
CA LEU A 942 -4.97 -7.36 30.59
C LEU A 942 -5.68 -6.30 31.45
N LEU A 943 -5.95 -6.58 32.75
CA LEU A 943 -6.51 -5.57 33.64
C LEU A 943 -5.51 -4.43 33.94
N ALA A 944 -4.22 -4.71 33.98
CA ALA A 944 -3.19 -3.67 34.07
C ALA A 944 -3.18 -2.74 32.84
N GLU A 945 -3.37 -3.28 31.64
CA GLU A 945 -3.52 -2.45 30.43
C GLU A 945 -4.84 -1.67 30.41
N ALA A 946 -5.96 -2.27 30.87
CA ALA A 946 -7.24 -1.59 30.96
C ALA A 946 -7.20 -0.38 31.94
N ALA A 947 -6.34 -0.41 32.95
CA ALA A 947 -6.18 0.67 33.91
C ALA A 947 -5.37 1.88 33.39
N LYS A 948 -4.57 1.69 32.35
CA LYS A 948 -3.83 2.77 31.68
C LYS A 948 -4.75 3.62 30.78
#